data_eeb4d230d0945180c37feca4ac54edb4
#
_entry.id   eeb4d230d0945180c37feca4ac54edb4
#
_cell.length_a   1.000
_cell.length_b   1.000
_cell.length_c   1.000
_cell.angle_alpha   90.00
_cell.angle_beta   90.00
_cell.angle_gamma   90.00
#
_symmetry.space_group_name_H-M   'P 1'
#
loop_
_entity.id
_entity.type
_entity.pdbx_description
1 polymer ?
#
loop_
_entity_poly.entity_id
_entity_poly.type
_entity_poly.pdbx_seq_one_letter_code
_entity_poly.pdbx_strand_id
1 'polypeptide(L)'
;MFLKKRFRDRGIVVAACLAGVYALQSCDNEDLEGQPAWLGESIYEQLQQDGNYHHMLRLIDDLNYTSVLSKTGSKTLFAASDSAFNDWFKNNPWGVKNYESLSNAQKKLLLNSAMVNNAYLVELLSNVETELADPEDGKCMRRETAVSVYDSVSRILPADMPLTSYWDEHRGKQQGIILLKDDNAQPMIHFLPRFMAMNNITAEDLSILTNGQSNTTNDAWVNGKKIVERDITCKNGYIHKVDGVMLSSDNMAQIVRNHANMSQWSTLLDRFCAPYYDAEATQAYNRLYGGNDSVFVLRYFSSQNKHELDTDPHHRWVEACLSFDPGWNHYMYTNTAGKDLHYDCGALLVPTNEALDAWWNGEGFALQNQYKDWARVPDKVLVELIKVNMVPEFVKTVPSKFLNIVNDAKVEMGVTKADIDSCFMGCNGVVYLTNKVFSPATYSSVAFPALVHTETMNIIYWGIDKLGFKPYLNSMDSYYSFFVPTNQGMLRYVDPCSFGASNTIMYEFYWDEDRQTVSARRYNYDMASNALMDQLSDATPSQVENRMRDLLDNLIVVGNVEDGNTYYRTKNGSTIRVEQPGQEGSMTIAGGLQIEQNRPVEVTQIFDQTKNGNGKAYVVESEVPMTSSKSVYKTLSEHPEYSRFFDLLRGGDSDSTQYNITAALIDNSYSCVDFNIRLFDNYHYTVWVPTNESLDALHDAGILPYWEDLDAQTDSAWGGNRDAAKVMKYKIRQRIIDFLRYHIQDNAIFLGEGVVAGRYETSKLNPSNRKFYSLSVSADNSAISVTDALNNIRTVQRIDGLYNNMCREYLYSNKDKEKAPASNLYSSSHAVVHLIDGPLFYDASQLTPMDWTPQMTLIDKEEK
;
A
#
# COMPACT_ATOMS: atom_id res chain seq x y z
N MET A 1 1.52 -19.74 -53.40
CA MET A 1 2.81 -20.50 -53.42
C MET A 1 3.17 -21.11 -52.04
N PHE A 2 2.27 -21.10 -51.06
CA PHE A 2 2.48 -21.61 -49.70
C PHE A 2 1.73 -22.91 -49.37
N LEU A 3 1.00 -23.47 -50.31
CA LEU A 3 0.18 -24.68 -50.06
C LEU A 3 0.75 -25.99 -50.65
N LYS A 4 1.92 -25.93 -51.32
CA LYS A 4 2.58 -27.14 -51.89
C LYS A 4 3.70 -27.74 -51.03
N LYS A 5 4.11 -27.10 -49.93
CA LYS A 5 5.20 -27.59 -49.07
C LYS A 5 4.71 -28.48 -47.91
N ARG A 6 3.43 -28.43 -47.56
CA ARG A 6 2.86 -29.22 -46.44
C ARG A 6 2.48 -30.66 -46.77
N PHE A 7 2.42 -31.02 -48.04
CA PHE A 7 2.05 -32.40 -48.43
C PHE A 7 3.26 -33.32 -48.69
N ARG A 8 4.46 -32.78 -48.82
CA ARG A 8 5.68 -33.58 -49.08
C ARG A 8 6.31 -34.08 -47.78
N ASP A 9 6.12 -33.39 -46.67
CA ASP A 9 6.69 -33.75 -45.36
C ASP A 9 5.88 -34.80 -44.63
N ARG A 10 4.56 -34.92 -44.94
CA ARG A 10 3.72 -35.97 -44.37
C ARG A 10 3.94 -37.33 -45.01
N GLY A 11 4.37 -37.36 -46.26
CA GLY A 11 4.71 -38.62 -46.97
C GLY A 11 6.00 -39.25 -46.44
N ILE A 12 6.95 -38.46 -46.03
CA ILE A 12 8.23 -38.94 -45.49
C ILE A 12 8.10 -39.48 -44.06
N VAL A 13 7.23 -38.86 -43.24
CA VAL A 13 6.97 -39.33 -41.87
C VAL A 13 6.20 -40.63 -41.85
N VAL A 14 5.25 -40.84 -42.75
CA VAL A 14 4.51 -42.10 -42.87
C VAL A 14 5.42 -43.22 -43.41
N ALA A 15 6.34 -42.91 -44.34
CA ALA A 15 7.30 -43.89 -44.82
C ALA A 15 8.36 -44.27 -43.79
N ALA A 16 8.78 -43.32 -42.92
CA ALA A 16 9.67 -43.58 -41.81
C ALA A 16 9.02 -44.40 -40.70
N CYS A 17 7.72 -44.17 -40.41
CA CYS A 17 6.98 -44.98 -39.46
C CYS A 17 6.69 -46.40 -39.94
N LEU A 18 6.44 -46.59 -41.24
CA LEU A 18 6.25 -47.94 -41.82
C LEU A 18 7.58 -48.70 -41.90
N ALA A 19 8.71 -48.03 -42.16
CA ALA A 19 10.02 -48.68 -42.12
C ALA A 19 10.45 -49.08 -40.70
N GLY A 20 10.03 -48.27 -39.67
CA GLY A 20 10.25 -48.55 -38.25
C GLY A 20 9.45 -49.77 -37.76
N VAL A 21 8.27 -49.99 -38.28
CA VAL A 21 7.40 -51.15 -37.89
C VAL A 21 7.94 -52.46 -38.53
N TYR A 22 8.58 -52.41 -39.71
CA TYR A 22 9.23 -53.60 -40.30
C TYR A 22 10.58 -53.96 -39.70
N ALA A 23 11.26 -53.00 -39.05
CA ALA A 23 12.50 -53.26 -38.33
C ALA A 23 12.29 -53.86 -36.93
N LEU A 24 11.05 -53.80 -36.40
CA LEU A 24 10.71 -54.36 -35.09
C LEU A 24 10.16 -55.79 -35.11
N GLN A 25 10.08 -56.41 -36.32
CA GLN A 25 9.67 -57.82 -36.45
C GLN A 25 10.86 -58.80 -36.67
N SER A 26 12.05 -58.36 -36.47
CA SER A 26 13.25 -59.21 -36.54
C SER A 26 14.14 -59.10 -35.29
N CYS A 27 13.51 -59.25 -34.13
CA CYS A 27 14.21 -59.68 -32.94
C CYS A 27 13.50 -60.89 -32.40
N ASP A 28 14.10 -62.02 -32.63
CA ASP A 28 13.81 -63.27 -31.97
C ASP A 28 13.83 -63.05 -30.43
N ASN A 29 12.94 -63.72 -29.73
CA ASN A 29 12.89 -63.85 -28.29
C ASN A 29 14.20 -64.45 -27.76
N GLU A 30 15.24 -63.66 -27.61
CA GLU A 30 16.26 -63.92 -26.60
C GLU A 30 15.84 -63.22 -25.30
N ASP A 31 15.67 -64.01 -24.28
CA ASP A 31 15.36 -63.64 -22.93
C ASP A 31 16.25 -62.46 -22.48
N LEU A 32 15.75 -61.20 -22.54
CA LEU A 32 16.32 -60.02 -21.89
C LEU A 32 16.07 -60.07 -20.36
N GLU A 33 16.22 -61.24 -19.76
CA GLU A 33 16.17 -61.37 -18.28
C GLU A 33 17.52 -61.05 -17.64
N GLY A 34 18.54 -60.80 -18.40
CA GLY A 34 19.83 -60.33 -17.91
C GLY A 34 19.93 -58.82 -17.90
N GLN A 35 19.48 -58.16 -16.84
CA GLN A 35 19.84 -56.75 -16.63
C GLN A 35 21.36 -56.62 -16.60
N PRO A 36 21.96 -55.61 -17.27
CA PRO A 36 23.40 -55.43 -17.26
C PRO A 36 23.91 -55.32 -15.81
N ALA A 37 24.94 -56.07 -15.47
CA ALA A 37 25.52 -56.08 -14.11
C ALA A 37 26.05 -54.74 -13.63
N TRP A 38 26.23 -53.75 -14.54
CA TRP A 38 26.64 -52.40 -14.19
C TRP A 38 25.48 -51.49 -13.70
N LEU A 39 24.25 -51.91 -13.85
CA LEU A 39 23.08 -51.17 -13.36
C LEU A 39 22.94 -51.20 -11.83
N GLY A 40 23.61 -52.09 -11.15
CA GLY A 40 23.49 -52.24 -9.69
C GLY A 40 22.15 -52.82 -9.25
N GLU A 41 21.91 -52.82 -7.95
CA GLU A 41 20.69 -53.30 -7.32
C GLU A 41 19.56 -52.29 -7.41
N SER A 42 18.32 -52.71 -7.28
CA SER A 42 17.19 -51.82 -7.07
C SER A 42 17.18 -51.27 -5.66
N ILE A 43 16.39 -50.21 -5.42
CA ILE A 43 16.14 -49.67 -4.07
C ILE A 43 15.71 -50.78 -3.11
N TYR A 44 14.82 -51.66 -3.53
CA TYR A 44 14.35 -52.76 -2.71
C TYR A 44 15.47 -53.80 -2.40
N GLU A 45 16.23 -54.22 -3.42
CA GLU A 45 17.34 -55.18 -3.29
C GLU A 45 18.49 -54.61 -2.43
N GLN A 46 18.78 -53.32 -2.58
CA GLN A 46 19.79 -52.66 -1.79
C GLN A 46 19.44 -52.63 -0.28
N LEU A 47 18.18 -52.32 0.05
CA LEU A 47 17.68 -52.37 1.44
C LEU A 47 17.74 -53.81 2.02
N GLN A 48 17.50 -54.85 1.20
CA GLN A 48 17.62 -56.26 1.64
C GLN A 48 19.08 -56.60 1.93
N GLN A 49 20.01 -56.18 1.08
CA GLN A 49 21.45 -56.41 1.26
C GLN A 49 21.99 -55.70 2.53
N ASP A 50 21.56 -54.50 2.77
CA ASP A 50 21.98 -53.75 3.95
C ASP A 50 21.50 -54.37 5.27
N GLY A 51 20.44 -55.13 5.27
CA GLY A 51 20.03 -56.05 6.36
C GLY A 51 19.55 -55.35 7.64
N ASN A 52 19.35 -54.04 7.66
CA ASN A 52 18.94 -53.27 8.85
C ASN A 52 17.76 -52.32 8.54
N TYR A 53 16.90 -52.74 7.59
CA TYR A 53 15.76 -51.94 7.08
C TYR A 53 14.48 -52.82 6.96
N HIS A 54 14.33 -53.77 7.87
CA HIS A 54 13.17 -54.70 7.86
C HIS A 54 11.83 -53.96 7.96
N HIS A 55 11.70 -52.91 8.77
CA HIS A 55 10.51 -52.12 8.87
C HIS A 55 10.16 -51.39 7.56
N MET A 56 11.17 -50.82 6.86
CA MET A 56 10.99 -50.22 5.54
C MET A 56 10.58 -51.24 4.50
N LEU A 57 11.21 -52.41 4.44
CA LEU A 57 10.84 -53.49 3.54
C LEU A 57 9.41 -53.94 3.78
N ARG A 58 9.01 -54.14 5.02
CA ARG A 58 7.63 -54.50 5.39
C ARG A 58 6.62 -53.44 4.95
N LEU A 59 6.93 -52.12 5.05
CA LEU A 59 6.09 -51.07 4.54
C LEU A 59 5.92 -51.18 3.03
N ILE A 60 7.04 -51.40 2.30
CA ILE A 60 7.04 -51.55 0.84
C ILE A 60 6.16 -52.78 0.41
N ASP A 61 6.32 -53.91 1.10
CA ASP A 61 5.58 -55.15 0.81
C ASP A 61 4.08 -55.03 1.18
N ASP A 62 3.77 -54.57 2.38
CA ASP A 62 2.39 -54.45 2.87
C ASP A 62 1.56 -53.45 2.01
N LEU A 63 2.21 -52.50 1.40
CA LEU A 63 1.56 -51.51 0.52
C LEU A 63 1.63 -51.86 -0.98
N ASN A 64 2.19 -53.01 -1.32
CA ASN A 64 2.38 -53.50 -2.69
C ASN A 64 3.26 -52.61 -3.58
N TYR A 65 4.27 -51.94 -3.00
CA TYR A 65 5.22 -51.12 -3.71
C TYR A 65 6.46 -51.90 -4.17
N THR A 66 6.55 -53.17 -3.88
CA THR A 66 7.70 -54.06 -4.20
C THR A 66 8.02 -54.03 -5.68
N SER A 67 7.05 -54.15 -6.56
CA SER A 67 7.25 -54.13 -8.00
C SER A 67 7.71 -52.76 -8.48
N VAL A 68 7.26 -51.66 -7.89
CA VAL A 68 7.69 -50.29 -8.22
C VAL A 68 9.13 -50.06 -7.80
N LEU A 69 9.50 -50.46 -6.59
CA LEU A 69 10.83 -50.21 -6.03
C LEU A 69 11.85 -51.27 -6.38
N SER A 70 11.47 -52.40 -7.05
CA SER A 70 12.39 -53.40 -7.57
C SER A 70 12.63 -53.34 -9.06
N LYS A 71 11.66 -52.88 -9.87
CA LYS A 71 11.73 -53.04 -11.33
C LYS A 71 11.81 -51.74 -12.12
N THR A 72 11.05 -50.72 -11.72
CA THR A 72 10.81 -49.54 -12.55
C THR A 72 10.84 -48.26 -11.77
N GLY A 73 10.88 -47.14 -12.50
CA GLY A 73 10.69 -45.82 -12.00
C GLY A 73 11.98 -45.08 -11.69
N SER A 74 11.79 -43.80 -11.33
CA SER A 74 12.83 -42.91 -10.89
C SER A 74 12.39 -42.39 -9.53
N LYS A 75 13.00 -42.86 -8.45
CA LYS A 75 12.58 -42.60 -7.08
C LYS A 75 13.76 -42.13 -6.24
N THR A 76 13.44 -41.29 -5.24
CA THR A 76 14.34 -41.00 -4.13
C THR A 76 13.70 -41.56 -2.87
N LEU A 77 14.38 -42.38 -2.12
CA LEU A 77 13.93 -42.95 -0.85
C LEU A 77 14.83 -42.51 0.30
N PHE A 78 14.22 -41.92 1.33
CA PHE A 78 14.87 -41.57 2.60
C PHE A 78 14.65 -42.72 3.59
N ALA A 79 15.64 -43.57 3.74
CA ALA A 79 15.50 -44.82 4.49
C ALA A 79 15.88 -44.67 5.96
N ALA A 80 14.95 -44.90 6.86
CA ALA A 80 15.15 -44.99 8.31
C ALA A 80 15.50 -46.45 8.67
N SER A 81 16.51 -46.63 9.53
CA SER A 81 16.90 -47.97 10.00
C SER A 81 15.89 -48.57 10.98
N ASP A 82 15.98 -49.89 11.21
CA ASP A 82 15.17 -50.57 12.22
C ASP A 82 15.36 -49.97 13.63
N SER A 83 16.60 -49.56 13.98
CA SER A 83 16.86 -48.82 15.21
C SER A 83 16.05 -47.54 15.32
N ALA A 84 16.02 -46.74 14.21
CA ALA A 84 15.26 -45.49 14.15
C ALA A 84 13.75 -45.75 14.31
N PHE A 85 13.22 -46.82 13.71
CA PHE A 85 11.82 -47.21 13.90
C PHE A 85 11.54 -47.67 15.33
N ASN A 86 12.42 -48.44 15.93
CA ASN A 86 12.27 -48.90 17.32
C ASN A 86 12.27 -47.73 18.32
N ASP A 87 13.10 -46.71 18.05
CA ASP A 87 13.12 -45.49 18.89
C ASP A 87 11.83 -44.66 18.62
N TRP A 88 11.37 -44.56 17.39
CA TRP A 88 10.14 -43.87 17.05
C TRP A 88 8.91 -44.52 17.72
N PHE A 89 8.82 -45.85 17.78
CA PHE A 89 7.72 -46.56 18.45
C PHE A 89 7.68 -46.28 19.97
N LYS A 90 8.78 -45.84 20.60
CA LYS A 90 8.76 -45.46 22.01
C LYS A 90 8.00 -44.13 22.23
N ASN A 91 8.18 -43.18 21.29
CA ASN A 91 7.56 -41.87 21.39
C ASN A 91 7.25 -41.36 19.96
N ASN A 92 5.96 -41.35 19.58
CA ASN A 92 5.50 -40.87 18.29
C ASN A 92 4.16 -40.17 18.40
N PRO A 93 3.77 -39.32 17.43
CA PRO A 93 2.55 -38.52 17.50
C PRO A 93 1.26 -39.37 17.47
N TRP A 94 1.34 -40.62 17.07
CA TRP A 94 0.17 -41.48 16.96
C TRP A 94 0.00 -42.40 18.16
N GLY A 95 0.93 -42.43 19.10
CA GLY A 95 0.91 -43.29 20.29
C GLY A 95 1.02 -44.80 20.00
N VAL A 96 1.36 -45.19 18.74
CA VAL A 96 1.53 -46.59 18.36
C VAL A 96 2.84 -47.16 18.96
N LYS A 97 2.83 -48.38 19.41
CA LYS A 97 3.96 -48.98 20.15
C LYS A 97 4.75 -50.03 19.36
N ASN A 98 4.21 -50.48 18.25
CA ASN A 98 4.85 -51.47 17.39
C ASN A 98 4.30 -51.37 15.97
N TYR A 99 4.93 -52.08 15.05
CA TYR A 99 4.56 -52.10 13.63
C TYR A 99 3.15 -52.65 13.38
N GLU A 100 2.75 -53.70 14.15
CA GLU A 100 1.47 -54.38 14.02
C GLU A 100 0.29 -53.49 14.39
N SER A 101 0.51 -52.48 15.19
CA SER A 101 -0.50 -51.49 15.60
C SER A 101 -0.75 -50.40 14.58
N LEU A 102 0.06 -50.32 13.50
CA LEU A 102 -0.09 -49.36 12.44
C LEU A 102 -1.30 -49.65 11.54
N SER A 103 -2.17 -48.67 11.37
CA SER A 103 -3.22 -48.76 10.35
C SER A 103 -2.60 -48.63 8.94
N ASN A 104 -3.37 -49.04 7.94
CA ASN A 104 -2.94 -48.97 6.54
C ASN A 104 -2.66 -47.52 6.09
N ALA A 105 -3.48 -46.56 6.56
CA ALA A 105 -3.23 -45.11 6.31
C ALA A 105 -1.93 -44.63 6.93
N GLN A 106 -1.63 -45.01 8.18
CA GLN A 106 -0.36 -44.71 8.85
C GLN A 106 0.85 -45.32 8.14
N LYS A 107 0.72 -46.58 7.64
CA LYS A 107 1.77 -47.21 6.81
C LYS A 107 2.03 -46.43 5.54
N LYS A 108 0.97 -45.99 4.83
CA LYS A 108 1.10 -45.15 3.63
C LYS A 108 1.80 -43.83 3.94
N LEU A 109 1.42 -43.14 5.04
CA LEU A 109 2.04 -41.92 5.44
C LEU A 109 3.53 -42.09 5.72
N LEU A 110 3.93 -43.16 6.44
CA LEU A 110 5.32 -43.46 6.73
C LEU A 110 6.16 -43.67 5.48
N LEU A 111 5.69 -44.49 4.54
CA LEU A 111 6.41 -44.78 3.30
C LEU A 111 6.44 -43.57 2.36
N ASN A 112 5.27 -42.98 2.12
CA ASN A 112 5.14 -41.91 1.14
C ASN A 112 5.81 -40.59 1.60
N SER A 113 5.83 -40.29 2.92
CA SER A 113 6.59 -39.14 3.46
C SER A 113 8.09 -39.27 3.28
N ALA A 114 8.59 -40.51 3.16
CA ALA A 114 9.98 -40.80 2.95
C ALA A 114 10.36 -40.97 1.46
N MET A 115 9.42 -40.69 0.54
CA MET A 115 9.61 -40.97 -0.88
C MET A 115 9.30 -39.73 -1.75
N VAL A 116 10.17 -39.48 -2.72
CA VAL A 116 9.95 -38.49 -3.80
C VAL A 116 9.84 -39.22 -5.13
N ASN A 117 8.86 -38.82 -5.94
CA ASN A 117 8.55 -39.46 -7.24
C ASN A 117 9.52 -39.06 -8.36
N ASN A 118 10.77 -38.76 -8.04
CA ASN A 118 11.84 -38.48 -8.99
C ASN A 118 13.18 -38.87 -8.34
N ALA A 119 14.22 -39.13 -9.14
CA ALA A 119 15.53 -39.49 -8.63
C ALA A 119 16.40 -38.24 -8.45
N TYR A 120 16.74 -37.94 -7.21
CA TYR A 120 17.56 -36.79 -6.83
C TYR A 120 18.79 -37.25 -6.06
N LEU A 121 19.96 -36.79 -6.47
CA LEU A 121 21.10 -36.65 -5.56
C LEU A 121 20.76 -35.60 -4.52
N VAL A 122 21.32 -35.69 -3.31
CA VAL A 122 21.01 -34.75 -2.22
C VAL A 122 21.20 -33.31 -2.66
N GLU A 123 22.27 -33.00 -3.36
CA GLU A 123 22.56 -31.62 -3.78
C GLU A 123 21.54 -31.08 -4.81
N LEU A 124 20.94 -31.96 -5.62
CA LEU A 124 19.93 -31.56 -6.61
C LEU A 124 18.55 -31.29 -6.00
N LEU A 125 18.32 -31.71 -4.77
CA LEU A 125 17.06 -31.41 -4.10
C LEU A 125 16.80 -29.91 -3.94
N SER A 126 17.88 -29.09 -3.84
CA SER A 126 17.75 -27.63 -3.71
C SER A 126 17.73 -26.88 -5.04
N ASN A 127 17.80 -27.58 -6.17
CA ASN A 127 17.83 -26.95 -7.49
C ASN A 127 16.41 -26.84 -8.06
N VAL A 128 16.14 -25.77 -8.81
CA VAL A 128 14.84 -25.54 -9.47
C VAL A 128 15.07 -25.43 -10.97
N GLU A 129 14.27 -26.18 -11.73
CA GLU A 129 14.14 -26.01 -13.16
C GLU A 129 13.07 -24.98 -13.47
N THR A 130 13.39 -24.00 -14.32
CA THR A 130 12.42 -23.06 -14.87
C THR A 130 12.23 -23.33 -16.35
N GLU A 131 11.01 -23.15 -16.86
CA GLU A 131 10.72 -23.38 -18.29
C GLU A 131 11.50 -22.46 -19.25
N LEU A 132 12.08 -21.39 -18.76
CA LEU A 132 12.66 -20.29 -19.55
C LEU A 132 14.12 -19.97 -19.22
N ALA A 133 14.72 -20.63 -18.22
CA ALA A 133 16.08 -20.34 -17.78
C ALA A 133 16.84 -21.62 -17.42
N ASP A 134 18.17 -21.51 -17.34
CA ASP A 134 19.02 -22.57 -16.80
C ASP A 134 18.60 -22.94 -15.37
N PRO A 135 18.79 -24.20 -14.93
CA PRO A 135 18.48 -24.61 -13.57
C PRO A 135 19.13 -23.70 -12.52
N GLU A 136 18.34 -23.25 -11.54
CA GLU A 136 18.85 -22.44 -10.44
C GLU A 136 19.25 -23.31 -9.25
N ASP A 137 20.53 -23.24 -8.88
CA ASP A 137 21.08 -23.99 -7.77
C ASP A 137 20.71 -23.38 -6.42
N GLY A 138 20.39 -24.24 -5.44
CA GLY A 138 20.22 -23.83 -4.04
C GLY A 138 19.03 -22.90 -3.76
N LYS A 139 18.06 -22.83 -4.65
CA LYS A 139 16.88 -22.00 -4.49
C LYS A 139 15.70 -22.72 -3.81
N CYS A 140 15.63 -24.04 -3.97
CA CYS A 140 14.53 -24.85 -3.47
C CYS A 140 14.76 -25.27 -2.02
N MET A 141 13.76 -25.09 -1.16
CA MET A 141 13.78 -25.63 0.19
C MET A 141 12.71 -26.72 0.43
N ARG A 142 11.87 -26.99 -0.55
CA ARG A 142 10.77 -27.93 -0.46
C ARG A 142 10.71 -28.85 -1.68
N ARG A 143 10.33 -30.11 -1.46
CA ARG A 143 10.03 -31.05 -2.54
C ARG A 143 8.75 -31.79 -2.25
N GLU A 144 7.92 -31.96 -3.26
CA GLU A 144 6.73 -32.80 -3.17
C GLU A 144 7.13 -34.23 -2.82
N THR A 145 6.47 -34.82 -1.86
CA THR A 145 6.62 -36.25 -1.49
C THR A 145 5.57 -37.09 -2.24
N ALA A 146 5.64 -38.39 -2.08
CA ALA A 146 4.63 -39.29 -2.62
C ALA A 146 3.34 -39.33 -1.78
N VAL A 147 3.21 -38.53 -0.73
CA VAL A 147 2.03 -38.47 0.13
C VAL A 147 0.83 -37.96 -0.66
N SER A 148 -0.23 -38.73 -0.67
CA SER A 148 -1.52 -38.27 -1.16
C SER A 148 -2.23 -37.43 -0.09
N VAL A 149 -2.82 -36.31 -0.50
CA VAL A 149 -3.63 -35.45 0.38
C VAL A 149 -4.77 -36.23 1.06
N TYR A 150 -5.24 -37.28 0.42
CA TYR A 150 -6.33 -38.13 0.94
C TYR A 150 -5.89 -39.11 2.04
N ASP A 151 -4.58 -39.36 2.18
CA ASP A 151 -4.06 -40.26 3.24
C ASP A 151 -3.96 -39.52 4.60
N SER A 152 -4.03 -38.20 4.62
CA SER A 152 -3.97 -37.36 5.82
C SER A 152 -5.30 -36.69 6.20
N VAL A 153 -6.39 -37.12 5.61
CA VAL A 153 -7.73 -36.57 5.86
C VAL A 153 -8.16 -36.80 7.32
N SER A 154 -8.72 -35.76 7.91
CA SER A 154 -9.28 -35.82 9.25
C SER A 154 -10.78 -35.52 9.24
N ARG A 155 -11.50 -36.10 10.19
CA ARG A 155 -12.88 -35.75 10.47
C ARG A 155 -12.89 -34.75 11.61
N ILE A 156 -13.43 -33.56 11.35
CA ILE A 156 -13.63 -32.55 12.40
C ILE A 156 -15.04 -32.74 13.00
N LEU A 157 -15.11 -32.87 14.31
CA LEU A 157 -16.36 -33.01 15.04
C LEU A 157 -16.98 -31.65 15.38
N PRO A 158 -18.30 -31.56 15.61
CA PRO A 158 -18.96 -30.30 15.94
C PRO A 158 -18.34 -29.51 17.11
N ALA A 159 -17.82 -30.22 18.10
CA ALA A 159 -17.17 -29.60 19.27
C ALA A 159 -15.85 -28.92 18.94
N ASP A 160 -15.17 -29.35 17.88
CA ASP A 160 -13.86 -28.88 17.45
C ASP A 160 -13.96 -27.84 16.31
N MET A 161 -15.19 -27.56 15.83
CA MET A 161 -15.40 -26.59 14.75
C MET A 161 -15.32 -25.16 15.26
N PRO A 162 -14.68 -24.24 14.53
CA PRO A 162 -14.67 -22.81 14.82
C PRO A 162 -16.06 -22.24 15.05
N LEU A 163 -16.18 -21.24 15.95
CA LEU A 163 -17.47 -20.64 16.33
C LEU A 163 -17.93 -19.54 15.37
N THR A 164 -17.46 -19.52 14.14
CA THR A 164 -17.90 -18.55 13.12
C THR A 164 -19.13 -19.03 12.38
N SER A 165 -19.85 -18.11 11.76
CA SER A 165 -21.07 -18.42 11.01
C SER A 165 -20.85 -19.36 9.81
N TYR A 166 -19.63 -19.41 9.29
CA TYR A 166 -19.27 -20.32 8.19
C TYR A 166 -19.38 -21.81 8.54
N TRP A 167 -19.38 -22.13 9.86
CA TRP A 167 -19.45 -23.50 10.34
C TRP A 167 -20.83 -23.89 10.88
N ASP A 168 -21.80 -22.96 10.94
CA ASP A 168 -23.09 -23.16 11.59
C ASP A 168 -23.86 -24.37 11.00
N GLU A 169 -23.90 -24.48 9.68
CA GLU A 169 -24.58 -25.61 9.01
C GLU A 169 -23.91 -26.98 9.24
N HIS A 170 -22.61 -26.96 9.53
CA HIS A 170 -21.81 -28.16 9.75
C HIS A 170 -21.88 -28.63 11.21
N ARG A 171 -22.04 -27.70 12.16
CA ARG A 171 -22.16 -28.02 13.59
C ARG A 171 -23.43 -28.87 13.90
N GLY A 172 -24.45 -28.79 13.08
CA GLY A 172 -25.62 -29.64 13.19
C GLY A 172 -25.41 -31.12 12.79
N LYS A 173 -24.30 -31.47 12.13
CA LYS A 173 -23.99 -32.79 11.66
C LYS A 173 -23.27 -33.59 12.75
N GLN A 174 -23.98 -34.48 13.46
CA GLN A 174 -23.41 -35.24 14.59
C GLN A 174 -22.09 -35.98 14.27
N GLN A 175 -21.93 -36.43 13.03
CA GLN A 175 -20.72 -37.14 12.56
C GLN A 175 -19.60 -36.19 12.15
N GLY A 176 -19.83 -34.85 12.22
CA GLY A 176 -18.90 -33.88 11.70
C GLY A 176 -18.77 -33.90 10.18
N ILE A 177 -17.70 -33.27 9.67
CA ILE A 177 -17.36 -33.25 8.24
C ILE A 177 -15.96 -33.80 8.01
N ILE A 178 -15.72 -34.31 6.81
CA ILE A 178 -14.38 -34.69 6.36
C ILE A 178 -13.71 -33.44 5.80
N LEU A 179 -12.55 -33.13 6.35
CA LEU A 179 -11.79 -31.92 6.02
C LEU A 179 -10.42 -32.30 5.50
N LEU A 180 -10.12 -31.90 4.27
CA LEU A 180 -8.75 -31.89 3.78
C LEU A 180 -8.01 -30.72 4.43
N LYS A 181 -6.81 -31.01 4.89
CA LYS A 181 -5.89 -29.99 5.42
C LYS A 181 -5.33 -29.11 4.30
N ASP A 182 -5.21 -29.70 3.10
CA ASP A 182 -4.68 -29.08 1.89
C ASP A 182 -5.19 -29.86 0.68
N ASP A 183 -5.12 -29.33 -0.51
CA ASP A 183 -5.44 -30.02 -1.77
C ASP A 183 -4.21 -30.47 -2.57
N ASN A 184 -3.01 -30.19 -2.06
CA ASN A 184 -1.74 -30.56 -2.67
C ASN A 184 -1.01 -31.65 -1.90
N ALA A 185 -0.12 -32.38 -2.60
CA ALA A 185 0.81 -33.29 -1.95
C ALA A 185 1.63 -32.55 -0.90
N GLN A 186 1.75 -33.14 0.30
CA GLN A 186 2.52 -32.54 1.38
C GLN A 186 4.01 -32.54 1.03
N PRO A 187 4.68 -31.37 0.96
CA PRO A 187 6.10 -31.31 0.68
C PRO A 187 6.92 -31.69 1.90
N MET A 188 8.11 -32.20 1.67
CA MET A 188 9.17 -32.23 2.67
C MET A 188 9.94 -30.91 2.62
N ILE A 189 10.36 -30.45 3.78
CA ILE A 189 11.29 -29.32 3.91
C ILE A 189 12.71 -29.88 4.06
N HIS A 190 13.65 -29.26 3.36
CA HIS A 190 15.05 -29.63 3.46
C HIS A 190 15.93 -28.40 3.69
N PHE A 191 16.91 -28.56 4.55
CA PHE A 191 18.00 -27.62 4.76
C PHE A 191 19.29 -28.26 4.25
N LEU A 192 19.74 -27.84 3.07
CA LEU A 192 20.94 -28.33 2.44
C LEU A 192 22.03 -27.27 2.49
N PRO A 193 23.32 -27.65 2.55
CA PRO A 193 24.43 -26.71 2.65
C PRO A 193 24.39 -25.62 1.57
N ARG A 194 24.05 -25.98 0.32
CA ARG A 194 23.95 -25.04 -0.79
C ARG A 194 22.83 -24.03 -0.57
N PHE A 195 21.61 -24.48 -0.17
CA PHE A 195 20.48 -23.61 0.12
C PHE A 195 20.80 -22.64 1.26
N MET A 196 21.39 -23.16 2.36
CA MET A 196 21.75 -22.34 3.51
C MET A 196 22.80 -21.27 3.17
N ALA A 197 23.81 -21.65 2.37
CA ALA A 197 24.85 -20.71 1.94
C ALA A 197 24.29 -19.60 1.04
N MET A 198 23.42 -19.93 0.08
CA MET A 198 22.84 -18.96 -0.85
C MET A 198 21.89 -17.97 -0.15
N ASN A 199 21.21 -18.41 0.90
CA ASN A 199 20.30 -17.60 1.66
C ASN A 199 20.91 -17.00 2.94
N ASN A 200 22.22 -17.14 3.15
CA ASN A 200 22.94 -16.66 4.34
C ASN A 200 22.33 -17.16 5.65
N ILE A 201 21.89 -18.41 5.67
CA ILE A 201 21.38 -19.07 6.88
C ILE A 201 22.57 -19.55 7.70
N THR A 202 22.68 -19.09 8.92
CA THR A 202 23.81 -19.42 9.82
C THR A 202 23.55 -20.69 10.63
N ALA A 203 24.61 -21.22 11.25
CA ALA A 203 24.48 -22.35 12.16
C ALA A 203 23.60 -22.00 13.40
N GLU A 204 23.65 -20.76 13.85
CA GLU A 204 22.79 -20.27 14.93
C GLU A 204 21.31 -20.21 14.50
N ASP A 205 21.04 -19.74 13.27
CA ASP A 205 19.70 -19.77 12.71
C ASP A 205 19.14 -21.19 12.70
N LEU A 206 19.93 -22.13 12.19
CA LEU A 206 19.52 -23.52 12.12
C LEU A 206 19.29 -24.12 13.51
N SER A 207 20.10 -23.73 14.50
CA SER A 207 19.91 -24.17 15.89
C SER A 207 18.56 -23.70 16.45
N ILE A 208 18.15 -22.46 16.19
CA ILE A 208 16.85 -21.93 16.62
C ILE A 208 15.72 -22.62 15.85
N LEU A 209 15.82 -22.69 14.52
CA LEU A 209 14.81 -23.31 13.66
C LEU A 209 14.55 -24.79 13.98
N THR A 210 15.56 -25.49 14.50
CA THR A 210 15.48 -26.90 14.87
C THR A 210 15.39 -27.14 16.38
N ASN A 211 15.15 -26.10 17.19
CA ASN A 211 15.13 -26.17 18.65
C ASN A 211 16.38 -26.89 19.22
N GLY A 212 17.57 -26.55 18.70
CA GLY A 212 18.85 -27.07 19.14
C GLY A 212 19.26 -28.45 18.59
N GLN A 213 18.47 -29.05 17.71
CA GLN A 213 18.79 -30.35 17.09
C GLN A 213 19.95 -30.28 16.11
N SER A 214 20.16 -29.14 15.45
CA SER A 214 21.26 -28.89 14.54
C SER A 214 21.97 -27.59 14.86
N ASN A 215 23.29 -27.60 14.76
CA ASN A 215 24.16 -26.45 15.00
C ASN A 215 25.25 -26.31 13.92
N THR A 216 25.07 -26.95 12.77
CA THR A 216 26.02 -26.89 11.66
C THR A 216 25.30 -26.82 10.31
N THR A 217 25.78 -25.97 9.43
CA THR A 217 25.30 -25.82 8.04
C THR A 217 25.97 -26.77 7.05
N ASN A 218 26.85 -27.64 7.52
CA ASN A 218 27.55 -28.63 6.68
C ASN A 218 26.74 -29.90 6.47
N ASP A 219 25.76 -30.17 7.32
CA ASP A 219 24.90 -31.34 7.26
C ASP A 219 23.66 -31.09 6.38
N ALA A 220 23.15 -32.13 5.78
CA ALA A 220 21.88 -32.09 5.04
C ALA A 220 20.75 -32.63 5.94
N TRP A 221 19.64 -31.89 6.01
CA TRP A 221 18.46 -32.21 6.81
C TRP A 221 17.21 -32.25 5.96
N VAL A 222 16.35 -33.23 6.22
CA VAL A 222 15.05 -33.40 5.55
C VAL A 222 13.97 -33.68 6.60
N ASN A 223 12.91 -32.89 6.64
CA ASN A 223 11.84 -32.97 7.67
C ASN A 223 12.37 -33.16 9.09
N GLY A 224 13.42 -32.40 9.47
CA GLY A 224 14.04 -32.47 10.77
C GLY A 224 14.87 -33.72 11.05
N LYS A 225 15.18 -34.52 10.02
CA LYS A 225 16.06 -35.69 10.13
C LYS A 225 17.36 -35.46 9.37
N LYS A 226 18.48 -35.82 9.99
CA LYS A 226 19.79 -35.73 9.35
C LYS A 226 20.00 -36.82 8.35
N ILE A 227 20.52 -36.49 7.17
CA ILE A 227 21.01 -37.50 6.21
C ILE A 227 22.39 -37.97 6.67
N VAL A 228 22.46 -39.25 7.03
CA VAL A 228 23.71 -39.86 7.59
C VAL A 228 24.55 -40.55 6.49
N GLU A 229 23.90 -41.03 5.45
CA GLU A 229 24.58 -41.58 4.28
C GLU A 229 23.78 -41.18 3.05
N ARG A 230 24.44 -40.64 2.04
CA ARG A 230 23.76 -40.04 0.88
C ARG A 230 24.17 -40.67 -0.44
N ASP A 231 23.31 -40.47 -1.44
CA ASP A 231 23.62 -40.72 -2.86
C ASP A 231 23.93 -42.19 -3.19
N ILE A 232 23.32 -43.13 -2.46
CA ILE A 232 23.42 -44.55 -2.77
C ILE A 232 22.66 -44.79 -4.08
N THR A 233 23.40 -45.10 -5.12
CA THR A 233 22.88 -45.24 -6.48
C THR A 233 22.24 -46.62 -6.65
N CYS A 234 20.98 -46.63 -7.08
CA CYS A 234 20.23 -47.83 -7.43
C CYS A 234 19.76 -47.77 -8.89
N LYS A 235 19.49 -48.91 -9.49
CA LYS A 235 19.04 -48.99 -10.91
C LYS A 235 17.74 -48.22 -11.19
N ASN A 236 16.97 -47.94 -10.18
CA ASN A 236 15.68 -47.22 -10.25
C ASN A 236 15.63 -45.97 -9.37
N GLY A 237 16.75 -45.41 -8.96
CA GLY A 237 16.80 -44.17 -8.20
C GLY A 237 17.93 -44.07 -7.18
N TYR A 238 17.66 -43.35 -6.09
CA TYR A 238 18.61 -43.13 -5.02
C TYR A 238 18.03 -43.43 -3.64
N ILE A 239 18.89 -43.93 -2.75
CA ILE A 239 18.62 -44.03 -1.33
C ILE A 239 19.48 -43.01 -0.58
N HIS A 240 18.85 -42.31 0.35
CA HIS A 240 19.50 -41.48 1.38
C HIS A 240 19.12 -42.03 2.74
N LYS A 241 20.10 -42.47 3.53
CA LYS A 241 19.87 -43.00 4.86
C LYS A 241 19.72 -41.84 5.86
N VAL A 242 18.67 -41.88 6.67
CA VAL A 242 18.36 -40.84 7.66
C VAL A 242 18.39 -41.38 9.07
N ASP A 243 18.66 -40.48 10.04
CA ASP A 243 18.81 -40.83 11.46
C ASP A 243 17.49 -41.07 12.22
N GLY A 244 16.34 -40.84 11.54
CA GLY A 244 15.03 -41.03 12.16
C GLY A 244 13.91 -41.25 11.17
N VAL A 245 12.76 -41.69 11.68
CA VAL A 245 11.55 -41.92 10.85
C VAL A 245 11.02 -40.57 10.35
N MET A 246 10.85 -40.43 9.05
CA MET A 246 10.29 -39.24 8.44
C MET A 246 8.75 -39.28 8.44
N LEU A 247 8.17 -38.16 8.78
CA LEU A 247 6.76 -37.85 8.59
C LEU A 247 6.64 -36.46 7.96
N SER A 248 5.65 -36.25 7.14
CA SER A 248 5.31 -34.92 6.67
C SER A 248 4.88 -34.04 7.83
N SER A 249 5.38 -32.83 7.88
CA SER A 249 4.99 -31.84 8.88
C SER A 249 3.56 -31.35 8.61
N ASP A 250 2.85 -30.95 9.65
CA ASP A 250 1.60 -30.22 9.53
C ASP A 250 1.85 -28.85 8.88
N ASN A 251 0.87 -28.24 8.25
CA ASN A 251 0.95 -26.85 7.81
C ASN A 251 0.90 -25.88 9.01
N MET A 252 1.27 -24.63 8.79
CA MET A 252 1.33 -23.62 9.88
C MET A 252 0.01 -23.47 10.64
N ALA A 253 -1.13 -23.47 9.94
CA ALA A 253 -2.43 -23.37 10.59
C ALA A 253 -2.75 -24.56 11.50
N GLN A 254 -2.38 -25.78 11.09
CA GLN A 254 -2.55 -26.98 11.92
C GLN A 254 -1.60 -26.96 13.14
N ILE A 255 -0.38 -26.48 12.96
CA ILE A 255 0.57 -26.30 14.09
C ILE A 255 -0.03 -25.37 15.13
N VAL A 256 -0.53 -24.22 14.71
CA VAL A 256 -1.17 -23.24 15.61
C VAL A 256 -2.39 -23.85 16.29
N ARG A 257 -3.22 -24.58 15.56
CA ARG A 257 -4.44 -25.23 16.10
C ARG A 257 -4.14 -26.34 17.13
N ASN A 258 -3.10 -27.11 16.88
CA ASN A 258 -2.75 -28.27 17.70
C ASN A 258 -1.93 -27.93 18.95
N HIS A 259 -1.41 -26.70 19.05
CA HIS A 259 -0.54 -26.30 20.15
C HIS A 259 -1.33 -25.57 21.24
N ALA A 260 -1.37 -26.12 22.46
CA ALA A 260 -2.18 -25.57 23.56
C ALA A 260 -1.86 -24.11 23.89
N ASN A 261 -0.58 -23.71 23.87
CA ASN A 261 -0.17 -22.32 24.16
C ASN A 261 -0.49 -21.32 23.03
N MET A 262 -0.99 -21.77 21.89
CA MET A 262 -1.41 -20.94 20.76
C MET A 262 -2.94 -20.92 20.59
N SER A 263 -3.70 -21.51 21.52
CA SER A 263 -5.14 -21.73 21.35
C SER A 263 -5.95 -20.44 21.20
N GLN A 264 -5.58 -19.37 21.90
CA GLN A 264 -6.23 -18.07 21.72
C GLN A 264 -5.96 -17.51 20.33
N TRP A 265 -4.71 -17.51 19.87
CA TRP A 265 -4.37 -17.06 18.51
C TRP A 265 -5.06 -17.91 17.44
N SER A 266 -5.15 -19.23 17.63
CA SER A 266 -5.89 -20.12 16.77
C SER A 266 -7.36 -19.69 16.63
N THR A 267 -8.00 -19.34 17.75
CA THR A 267 -9.40 -18.87 17.77
C THR A 267 -9.56 -17.55 16.99
N LEU A 268 -8.57 -16.63 17.09
CA LEU A 268 -8.59 -15.39 16.32
C LEU A 268 -8.39 -15.65 14.82
N LEU A 269 -7.44 -16.51 14.47
CA LEU A 269 -7.14 -16.87 13.08
C LEU A 269 -8.30 -17.60 12.40
N ASP A 270 -9.02 -18.44 13.14
CA ASP A 270 -10.18 -19.19 12.65
C ASP A 270 -11.36 -18.30 12.20
N ARG A 271 -11.37 -17.03 12.56
CA ARG A 271 -12.36 -16.05 12.06
C ARG A 271 -12.18 -15.75 10.57
N PHE A 272 -11.01 -16.04 10.04
CA PHE A 272 -10.64 -15.76 8.64
C PHE A 272 -10.52 -17.01 7.80
N CYS A 273 -11.25 -18.06 8.12
CA CYS A 273 -11.30 -19.28 7.33
C CYS A 273 -12.70 -19.89 7.26
N ALA A 274 -12.93 -20.66 6.21
CA ALA A 274 -14.18 -21.40 6.00
C ALA A 274 -13.93 -22.77 5.35
N PRO A 275 -14.82 -23.75 5.59
CA PRO A 275 -14.78 -25.03 4.90
C PRO A 275 -15.52 -24.93 3.56
N TYR A 276 -14.81 -25.14 2.45
CA TYR A 276 -15.37 -25.14 1.09
C TYR A 276 -15.60 -26.56 0.62
N TYR A 277 -16.79 -26.86 0.12
CA TYR A 277 -17.05 -28.14 -0.50
C TYR A 277 -16.23 -28.31 -1.78
N ASP A 278 -15.55 -29.45 -1.89
CA ASP A 278 -14.77 -29.79 -3.07
C ASP A 278 -15.31 -31.06 -3.73
N ALA A 279 -15.86 -30.92 -4.93
CA ALA A 279 -16.46 -31.99 -5.67
C ALA A 279 -15.46 -33.03 -6.20
N GLU A 280 -14.27 -32.55 -6.63
CA GLU A 280 -13.22 -33.43 -7.15
C GLU A 280 -12.59 -34.25 -6.01
N ALA A 281 -12.28 -33.58 -4.90
CA ALA A 281 -11.76 -34.21 -3.71
C ALA A 281 -12.76 -35.20 -3.13
N THR A 282 -14.05 -34.87 -3.11
CA THR A 282 -15.14 -35.78 -2.70
C THR A 282 -15.15 -37.05 -3.56
N GLN A 283 -15.10 -36.91 -4.88
CA GLN A 283 -15.10 -38.03 -5.80
C GLN A 283 -13.82 -38.90 -5.67
N ALA A 284 -12.68 -38.26 -5.55
CA ALA A 284 -11.37 -38.94 -5.41
C ALA A 284 -11.31 -39.73 -4.08
N TYR A 285 -11.70 -39.08 -2.97
CA TYR A 285 -11.71 -39.69 -1.65
C TYR A 285 -12.63 -40.91 -1.61
N ASN A 286 -13.89 -40.78 -2.07
CA ASN A 286 -14.84 -41.86 -2.08
C ASN A 286 -14.43 -43.03 -2.99
N ARG A 287 -13.68 -42.77 -4.08
CA ARG A 287 -13.08 -43.80 -4.94
C ARG A 287 -11.99 -44.57 -4.21
N LEU A 288 -11.19 -43.90 -3.42
CA LEU A 288 -10.03 -44.52 -2.72
C LEU A 288 -10.44 -45.31 -1.48
N TYR A 289 -11.43 -44.82 -0.73
CA TYR A 289 -11.77 -45.37 0.58
C TYR A 289 -13.13 -46.01 0.63
N GLY A 290 -13.94 -45.89 -0.42
CA GLY A 290 -15.32 -46.37 -0.49
C GLY A 290 -16.23 -45.57 0.44
N GLY A 291 -17.32 -45.05 -0.07
CA GLY A 291 -18.27 -44.26 0.71
C GLY A 291 -19.00 -43.20 -0.12
N ASN A 292 -19.77 -42.36 0.56
CA ASN A 292 -20.49 -41.22 0.01
C ASN A 292 -20.31 -39.97 0.88
N ASP A 293 -19.16 -39.85 1.47
CA ASP A 293 -18.84 -38.66 2.31
C ASP A 293 -18.61 -37.42 1.45
N SER A 294 -19.09 -36.28 1.92
CA SER A 294 -18.71 -34.96 1.36
C SER A 294 -17.39 -34.51 1.95
N VAL A 295 -16.47 -34.15 1.09
CA VAL A 295 -15.13 -33.64 1.47
C VAL A 295 -15.08 -32.16 1.29
N PHE A 296 -14.58 -31.49 2.31
CA PHE A 296 -14.40 -30.04 2.34
C PHE A 296 -12.91 -29.72 2.40
N VAL A 297 -12.55 -28.54 1.86
CA VAL A 297 -11.20 -27.99 1.96
C VAL A 297 -11.26 -26.75 2.84
N LEU A 298 -10.40 -26.66 3.83
CA LEU A 298 -10.28 -25.46 4.64
C LEU A 298 -9.50 -24.39 3.88
N ARG A 299 -10.08 -23.20 3.74
CA ARG A 299 -9.46 -22.05 3.10
C ARG A 299 -9.41 -20.87 4.04
N TYR A 300 -8.26 -20.21 4.10
CA TYR A 300 -8.09 -18.92 4.77
C TYR A 300 -8.24 -17.79 3.76
N PHE A 301 -8.83 -16.66 4.15
CA PHE A 301 -9.16 -15.56 3.25
C PHE A 301 -7.88 -14.77 2.87
N SER A 302 -7.24 -15.19 1.80
CA SER A 302 -5.97 -14.65 1.33
C SER A 302 -5.98 -14.45 -0.19
N SER A 303 -5.40 -13.33 -0.65
CA SER A 303 -5.22 -13.02 -2.07
C SER A 303 -4.25 -13.97 -2.78
N GLN A 304 -3.43 -14.73 -2.04
CA GLN A 304 -2.52 -15.72 -2.60
C GLN A 304 -3.21 -17.04 -2.94
N ASN A 305 -4.42 -17.24 -2.51
CA ASN A 305 -5.21 -18.39 -2.90
C ASN A 305 -5.65 -18.29 -4.36
N LYS A 306 -5.35 -19.33 -5.15
CA LYS A 306 -5.75 -19.40 -6.56
C LYS A 306 -7.22 -19.66 -6.79
N HIS A 307 -7.88 -20.16 -5.78
CA HIS A 307 -9.30 -20.41 -5.88
C HIS A 307 -10.02 -19.09 -5.66
N GLU A 308 -11.07 -18.87 -6.42
CA GLU A 308 -11.97 -17.74 -6.37
C GLU A 308 -12.49 -17.55 -4.94
N LEU A 309 -11.67 -16.90 -4.10
CA LEU A 309 -12.03 -16.52 -2.72
C LEU A 309 -12.78 -15.19 -2.66
N ASP A 310 -13.32 -14.74 -3.81
CA ASP A 310 -14.19 -13.58 -3.80
C ASP A 310 -15.53 -13.88 -3.12
N THR A 311 -15.76 -15.15 -2.78
CA THR A 311 -17.00 -15.59 -2.13
C THR A 311 -16.73 -16.61 -1.02
N ASP A 312 -17.56 -16.56 0.04
CA ASP A 312 -17.62 -17.58 1.07
C ASP A 312 -18.34 -18.85 0.54
N PRO A 313 -18.42 -19.94 1.31
CA PRO A 313 -19.15 -21.14 0.91
C PRO A 313 -20.63 -20.93 0.52
N HIS A 314 -21.22 -19.80 0.89
CA HIS A 314 -22.59 -19.40 0.56
C HIS A 314 -22.66 -18.41 -0.60
N HIS A 315 -21.58 -18.23 -1.37
CA HIS A 315 -21.47 -17.31 -2.50
C HIS A 315 -21.61 -15.82 -2.11
N ARG A 316 -21.38 -15.47 -0.84
CA ARG A 316 -21.27 -14.06 -0.40
C ARG A 316 -19.84 -13.61 -0.55
N TRP A 317 -19.66 -12.35 -0.95
CA TRP A 317 -18.34 -11.77 -1.07
C TRP A 317 -17.56 -11.78 0.26
N VAL A 318 -16.30 -12.16 0.24
CA VAL A 318 -15.36 -12.10 1.36
C VAL A 318 -14.08 -11.38 0.92
N GLU A 319 -13.59 -10.54 1.80
CA GLU A 319 -12.34 -9.85 1.57
C GLU A 319 -11.15 -10.79 1.75
N ALA A 320 -10.29 -10.88 0.75
CA ALA A 320 -9.01 -11.57 0.84
C ALA A 320 -8.03 -10.74 1.69
N CYS A 321 -8.13 -10.84 3.00
CA CYS A 321 -7.52 -9.91 3.94
C CYS A 321 -6.19 -10.38 4.52
N LEU A 322 -5.88 -11.68 4.53
CA LEU A 322 -4.62 -12.22 5.06
C LEU A 322 -3.46 -12.09 4.06
N SER A 323 -2.24 -11.97 4.56
CA SER A 323 -1.04 -11.86 3.72
C SER A 323 -0.77 -13.12 2.89
N PHE A 324 -1.11 -14.30 3.43
CA PHE A 324 -1.06 -15.60 2.76
C PHE A 324 -2.01 -16.58 3.46
N ASP A 325 -2.27 -17.75 2.86
CA ASP A 325 -3.04 -18.82 3.48
C ASP A 325 -2.11 -19.74 4.31
N PRO A 326 -2.19 -19.72 5.65
CA PRO A 326 -1.33 -20.54 6.50
C PRO A 326 -1.69 -22.04 6.51
N GLY A 327 -2.84 -22.40 5.94
CA GLY A 327 -3.30 -23.78 5.75
C GLY A 327 -2.98 -24.37 4.39
N TRP A 328 -2.32 -23.62 3.52
CA TRP A 328 -2.16 -23.95 2.12
C TRP A 328 -0.70 -24.17 1.74
N ASN A 329 -0.39 -25.24 1.01
CA ASN A 329 0.95 -25.54 0.53
C ASN A 329 1.26 -24.89 -0.83
N HIS A 330 0.26 -24.40 -1.53
CA HIS A 330 0.37 -23.93 -2.90
C HIS A 330 0.44 -22.42 -2.94
N TYR A 331 1.62 -21.87 -3.22
CA TYR A 331 1.76 -20.46 -3.55
C TYR A 331 1.37 -20.20 -5.00
N MET A 332 0.87 -18.99 -5.27
CA MET A 332 0.37 -18.64 -6.61
C MET A 332 1.35 -19.00 -7.71
N TYR A 333 0.83 -19.61 -8.76
CA TYR A 333 1.52 -19.68 -10.04
C TYR A 333 1.64 -18.27 -10.58
N THR A 334 2.83 -17.70 -10.57
CA THR A 334 3.13 -16.65 -11.52
C THR A 334 3.38 -17.32 -12.86
N ASN A 335 2.74 -16.84 -13.91
CA ASN A 335 2.77 -17.45 -15.25
C ASN A 335 4.17 -17.50 -15.92
N THR A 336 5.24 -17.21 -15.23
CA THR A 336 6.55 -16.93 -15.82
C THR A 336 7.75 -17.58 -15.14
N ALA A 337 7.59 -18.17 -13.97
CA ALA A 337 8.73 -18.77 -13.29
C ALA A 337 8.24 -19.97 -12.50
N GLY A 338 8.72 -21.10 -12.70
CA GLY A 338 8.55 -22.32 -11.97
C GLY A 338 7.58 -22.35 -10.79
N LYS A 339 7.27 -23.46 -10.28
CA LYS A 339 6.32 -23.60 -9.19
C LYS A 339 6.87 -22.94 -7.92
N ASP A 340 6.28 -21.85 -7.48
CA ASP A 340 6.63 -21.13 -6.24
C ASP A 340 6.67 -22.07 -5.00
N LEU A 341 5.94 -23.18 -5.06
CA LEU A 341 5.99 -24.26 -4.08
C LEU A 341 7.42 -24.66 -3.67
N HIS A 342 8.38 -24.59 -4.56
CA HIS A 342 9.72 -25.07 -4.31
C HIS A 342 10.66 -24.01 -3.72
N TYR A 343 10.33 -22.71 -3.86
CA TYR A 343 11.24 -21.63 -3.47
C TYR A 343 11.18 -21.30 -1.98
N ASP A 344 10.16 -20.63 -1.57
CA ASP A 344 10.07 -20.06 -0.23
C ASP A 344 8.74 -20.45 0.45
N CYS A 345 8.65 -20.20 1.69
CA CYS A 345 7.43 -20.37 2.49
C CYS A 345 7.27 -19.20 3.44
N GLY A 346 6.10 -19.12 4.11
CA GLY A 346 5.81 -18.02 5.02
C GLY A 346 6.38 -18.23 6.42
N ALA A 347 6.21 -17.20 7.25
CA ALA A 347 6.47 -17.26 8.68
C ALA A 347 5.32 -16.63 9.45
N LEU A 348 4.95 -17.24 10.58
CA LEU A 348 4.01 -16.70 11.55
C LEU A 348 4.76 -16.40 12.85
N LEU A 349 4.54 -15.19 13.38
CA LEU A 349 4.93 -14.83 14.74
C LEU A 349 3.67 -14.99 15.62
N VAL A 350 3.61 -16.06 16.40
CA VAL A 350 2.41 -16.41 17.18
C VAL A 350 2.70 -16.23 18.66
N PRO A 351 2.06 -15.29 19.35
CA PRO A 351 2.26 -15.11 20.77
C PRO A 351 1.71 -16.29 21.57
N THR A 352 2.34 -16.60 22.70
CA THR A 352 1.75 -17.48 23.70
C THR A 352 0.44 -16.89 24.21
N ASN A 353 -0.45 -17.75 24.73
CA ASN A 353 -1.69 -17.28 25.37
C ASN A 353 -1.40 -16.23 26.47
N GLU A 354 -0.36 -16.46 27.27
CA GLU A 354 0.06 -15.53 28.34
C GLU A 354 0.53 -14.18 27.78
N ALA A 355 1.30 -14.20 26.70
CA ALA A 355 1.75 -12.97 26.03
C ALA A 355 0.58 -12.19 25.44
N LEU A 356 -0.39 -12.90 24.86
CA LEU A 356 -1.58 -12.26 24.29
C LEU A 356 -2.47 -11.64 25.38
N ASP A 357 -2.65 -12.33 26.51
CA ASP A 357 -3.38 -11.81 27.68
C ASP A 357 -2.67 -10.59 28.30
N ALA A 358 -1.36 -10.64 28.43
CA ALA A 358 -0.56 -9.52 28.95
C ALA A 358 -0.66 -8.30 28.03
N TRP A 359 -0.56 -8.52 26.73
CA TRP A 359 -0.71 -7.45 25.73
C TRP A 359 -2.12 -6.85 25.77
N TRP A 360 -3.18 -7.67 25.80
CA TRP A 360 -4.57 -7.22 25.85
C TRP A 360 -4.85 -6.30 27.02
N ASN A 361 -4.27 -6.60 28.18
CA ASN A 361 -4.42 -5.80 29.40
C ASN A 361 -3.41 -4.64 29.52
N GLY A 362 -2.42 -4.58 28.64
CA GLY A 362 -1.35 -3.57 28.62
C GLY A 362 -1.39 -2.69 27.39
N GLU A 363 -0.58 -3.00 26.39
CA GLU A 363 -0.48 -2.19 25.14
C GLU A 363 -1.77 -2.20 24.33
N GLY A 364 -2.52 -3.31 24.34
CA GLY A 364 -3.81 -3.48 23.67
C GLY A 364 -4.99 -2.83 24.40
N PHE A 365 -4.75 -2.11 25.52
CA PHE A 365 -5.82 -1.54 26.36
C PHE A 365 -6.82 -0.68 25.59
N ALA A 366 -6.39 0.02 24.56
CA ALA A 366 -7.29 0.82 23.72
C ALA A 366 -8.38 -0.05 23.06
N LEU A 367 -8.02 -1.22 22.53
CA LEU A 367 -8.97 -2.20 21.98
C LEU A 367 -9.81 -2.82 23.09
N GLN A 368 -9.17 -3.21 24.20
CA GLN A 368 -9.88 -3.78 25.36
C GLN A 368 -10.95 -2.80 25.88
N ASN A 369 -10.59 -1.53 26.00
CA ASN A 369 -11.53 -0.53 26.48
C ASN A 369 -12.71 -0.33 25.53
N GLN A 370 -12.46 -0.38 24.22
CA GLN A 370 -13.50 -0.23 23.20
C GLN A 370 -14.42 -1.46 23.13
N TYR A 371 -13.85 -2.66 23.06
CA TYR A 371 -14.61 -3.87 22.73
C TYR A 371 -14.89 -4.82 23.90
N LYS A 372 -14.13 -4.74 24.99
CA LYS A 372 -14.23 -5.51 26.25
C LYS A 372 -13.76 -6.97 26.15
N ASP A 373 -13.94 -7.62 25.01
CA ASP A 373 -13.44 -8.98 24.73
C ASP A 373 -13.12 -9.17 23.25
N TRP A 374 -12.32 -10.20 22.93
CA TRP A 374 -11.89 -10.51 21.59
C TRP A 374 -13.04 -10.85 20.63
N ALA A 375 -14.11 -11.44 21.11
CA ALA A 375 -15.23 -11.85 20.26
C ALA A 375 -15.99 -10.64 19.68
N ARG A 376 -15.88 -9.47 20.34
CA ARG A 376 -16.50 -8.22 19.89
C ARG A 376 -15.59 -7.36 19.00
N VAL A 377 -14.30 -7.67 18.93
CA VAL A 377 -13.40 -6.95 18.02
C VAL A 377 -13.82 -7.25 16.58
N PRO A 378 -14.13 -6.22 15.75
CA PRO A 378 -14.51 -6.45 14.35
C PRO A 378 -13.36 -7.11 13.56
N ASP A 379 -13.72 -7.92 12.56
CA ASP A 379 -12.74 -8.63 11.73
C ASP A 379 -11.76 -7.65 11.05
N LYS A 380 -12.23 -6.51 10.57
CA LYS A 380 -11.38 -5.46 9.95
C LYS A 380 -10.33 -4.88 10.92
N VAL A 381 -10.62 -4.86 12.20
CA VAL A 381 -9.67 -4.43 13.23
C VAL A 381 -8.71 -5.58 13.54
N LEU A 382 -9.24 -6.76 13.83
CA LEU A 382 -8.45 -7.93 14.23
C LEU A 382 -7.44 -8.35 13.14
N VAL A 383 -7.82 -8.25 11.88
CA VAL A 383 -6.95 -8.65 10.76
C VAL A 383 -5.64 -7.86 10.71
N GLU A 384 -5.63 -6.61 11.14
CA GLU A 384 -4.41 -5.82 11.18
C GLU A 384 -3.37 -6.41 12.15
N LEU A 385 -3.83 -6.91 13.30
CA LEU A 385 -2.96 -7.61 14.25
C LEU A 385 -2.42 -8.93 13.67
N ILE A 386 -3.28 -9.68 12.99
CA ILE A 386 -2.87 -10.96 12.40
C ILE A 386 -1.89 -10.72 11.25
N LYS A 387 -2.18 -9.78 10.35
CA LYS A 387 -1.34 -9.49 9.18
C LYS A 387 0.08 -9.06 9.52
N VAL A 388 0.24 -8.23 10.54
CA VAL A 388 1.58 -7.76 10.94
C VAL A 388 2.46 -8.91 11.44
N ASN A 389 1.84 -9.98 11.96
CA ASN A 389 2.51 -11.20 12.43
C ASN A 389 2.61 -12.29 11.34
N MET A 390 2.25 -11.98 10.09
CA MET A 390 2.32 -12.87 8.92
C MET A 390 3.35 -12.35 7.92
N VAL A 391 4.50 -12.98 7.84
CA VAL A 391 5.54 -12.61 6.87
C VAL A 391 5.56 -13.63 5.72
N PRO A 392 5.33 -13.20 4.47
CA PRO A 392 5.14 -14.13 3.35
C PRO A 392 6.42 -14.82 2.83
N GLU A 393 7.60 -14.48 3.36
CA GLU A 393 8.89 -15.01 2.92
C GLU A 393 9.69 -15.55 4.11
N PHE A 394 9.91 -16.87 4.16
CA PHE A 394 10.68 -17.52 5.22
C PHE A 394 12.14 -17.04 5.29
N VAL A 395 12.82 -16.98 4.14
CA VAL A 395 14.25 -16.62 4.09
C VAL A 395 14.56 -15.21 4.59
N LYS A 396 13.55 -14.33 4.66
CA LYS A 396 13.66 -13.01 5.26
C LYS A 396 13.43 -13.01 6.78
N THR A 397 12.96 -14.12 7.32
CA THR A 397 12.58 -14.26 8.73
C THR A 397 13.41 -15.28 9.48
N VAL A 398 14.54 -15.71 8.95
CA VAL A 398 15.49 -16.51 9.72
C VAL A 398 16.07 -15.66 10.87
N PRO A 399 16.40 -16.25 12.03
CA PRO A 399 16.72 -15.50 13.24
C PRO A 399 17.77 -14.40 13.13
N SER A 400 18.77 -14.59 12.26
CA SER A 400 19.78 -13.57 11.95
C SER A 400 19.22 -12.33 11.21
N LYS A 401 18.01 -12.41 10.67
CA LYS A 401 17.36 -11.34 9.90
C LYS A 401 16.13 -10.77 10.59
N PHE A 402 15.85 -11.13 11.80
CA PHE A 402 14.67 -10.68 12.56
C PHE A 402 14.54 -9.15 12.61
N LEU A 403 15.66 -8.44 12.71
CA LEU A 403 15.65 -6.97 12.74
C LEU A 403 15.12 -6.33 11.45
N ASN A 404 15.10 -7.08 10.33
CA ASN A 404 14.58 -6.57 9.06
C ASN A 404 13.05 -6.76 8.92
N ILE A 405 12.39 -7.39 9.90
CA ILE A 405 10.94 -7.57 9.87
C ILE A 405 10.29 -6.23 10.20
N VAL A 406 9.44 -5.76 9.31
CA VAL A 406 8.78 -4.45 9.41
C VAL A 406 7.28 -4.60 9.63
N ASN A 407 6.71 -3.61 10.33
CA ASN A 407 5.28 -3.50 10.57
C ASN A 407 4.52 -2.86 9.39
N ASP A 408 3.26 -2.54 9.57
CA ASP A 408 2.37 -1.87 8.61
C ASP A 408 2.79 -0.43 8.29
N ALA A 409 3.62 0.21 9.12
CA ALA A 409 4.25 1.51 8.87
C ALA A 409 5.60 1.40 8.14
N LYS A 410 6.07 0.19 7.80
CA LYS A 410 7.40 -0.09 7.24
C LYS A 410 8.56 0.23 8.18
N VAL A 411 8.29 0.23 9.48
CA VAL A 411 9.29 0.40 10.54
C VAL A 411 9.66 -0.97 11.11
N GLU A 412 10.91 -1.16 11.50
CA GLU A 412 11.40 -2.39 12.11
C GLU A 412 10.59 -2.74 13.36
N MET A 413 10.09 -3.97 13.44
CA MET A 413 9.28 -4.44 14.55
C MET A 413 10.10 -4.73 15.81
N GLY A 414 11.43 -4.73 15.70
CA GLY A 414 12.32 -5.03 16.80
C GLY A 414 12.23 -6.48 17.29
N VAL A 415 11.94 -7.42 16.37
CA VAL A 415 11.94 -8.86 16.69
C VAL A 415 13.34 -9.30 17.02
N THR A 416 13.52 -9.98 18.15
CA THR A 416 14.81 -10.50 18.60
C THR A 416 14.73 -12.00 18.88
N LYS A 417 15.89 -12.66 18.96
CA LYS A 417 15.96 -14.07 19.34
C LYS A 417 15.40 -14.35 20.74
N ALA A 418 15.48 -13.38 21.64
CA ALA A 418 14.95 -13.47 22.98
C ALA A 418 13.41 -13.46 23.04
N ASP A 419 12.77 -13.00 21.99
CA ASP A 419 11.31 -13.00 21.88
C ASP A 419 10.76 -14.37 21.44
N ILE A 420 11.61 -15.30 21.01
CA ILE A 420 11.23 -16.61 20.53
C ILE A 420 11.33 -17.64 21.64
N ASP A 421 10.19 -18.22 22.01
CA ASP A 421 10.12 -19.31 22.98
C ASP A 421 10.42 -20.68 22.33
N SER A 422 9.81 -20.92 21.18
CA SER A 422 9.98 -22.16 20.42
C SER A 422 9.74 -21.94 18.92
N CYS A 423 10.27 -22.85 18.11
CA CYS A 423 10.12 -22.81 16.66
C CYS A 423 9.50 -24.12 16.14
N PHE A 424 8.52 -24.01 15.26
CA PHE A 424 7.85 -25.16 14.64
C PHE A 424 7.92 -25.02 13.11
N MET A 425 8.60 -25.96 12.48
CA MET A 425 8.71 -26.02 11.03
C MET A 425 7.54 -26.80 10.43
N GLY A 426 6.66 -26.08 9.75
CA GLY A 426 5.56 -26.67 8.99
C GLY A 426 5.94 -26.95 7.53
N CYS A 427 5.10 -27.74 6.83
CA CYS A 427 5.34 -28.04 5.40
C CYS A 427 5.21 -26.80 4.48
N ASN A 428 4.59 -25.73 4.93
CA ASN A 428 4.36 -24.51 4.17
C ASN A 428 4.95 -23.26 4.85
N GLY A 429 5.77 -23.42 5.89
CA GLY A 429 6.38 -22.27 6.58
C GLY A 429 6.80 -22.58 8.00
N VAL A 430 7.20 -21.54 8.71
CA VAL A 430 7.64 -21.61 10.10
C VAL A 430 6.66 -20.89 11.02
N VAL A 431 6.39 -21.47 12.18
CA VAL A 431 5.66 -20.83 13.27
C VAL A 431 6.67 -20.55 14.41
N TYR A 432 6.93 -19.29 14.67
CA TYR A 432 7.67 -18.82 15.83
C TYR A 432 6.69 -18.56 16.97
N LEU A 433 6.78 -19.33 18.04
CA LEU A 433 6.06 -19.06 19.29
C LEU A 433 6.78 -17.93 20.01
N THR A 434 6.09 -16.81 20.23
CA THR A 434 6.70 -15.60 20.78
C THR A 434 6.19 -15.32 22.19
N ASN A 435 7.06 -14.75 23.03
CA ASN A 435 6.72 -14.36 24.41
C ASN A 435 6.16 -12.94 24.50
N LYS A 436 5.95 -12.27 23.36
CA LYS A 436 5.27 -10.97 23.26
C LYS A 436 4.43 -10.89 21.98
N VAL A 437 3.52 -9.91 21.92
CA VAL A 437 2.73 -9.57 20.75
C VAL A 437 3.43 -8.48 19.97
N PHE A 438 3.52 -8.62 18.66
CA PHE A 438 3.97 -7.56 17.76
C PHE A 438 2.75 -6.83 17.22
N SER A 439 2.58 -5.58 17.65
CA SER A 439 1.38 -4.78 17.34
C SER A 439 1.52 -4.03 16.02
N PRO A 440 0.42 -3.86 15.27
CA PRO A 440 0.43 -2.94 14.14
C PRO A 440 0.55 -1.49 14.64
N ALA A 441 1.32 -0.68 13.91
CA ALA A 441 1.45 0.75 14.19
C ALA A 441 0.12 1.49 14.14
N THR A 442 -0.82 1.02 13.31
CA THR A 442 -2.18 1.59 13.21
C THR A 442 -2.88 1.67 14.55
N TYR A 443 -2.66 0.75 15.50
CA TYR A 443 -3.34 0.76 16.79
C TYR A 443 -2.90 1.90 17.72
N SER A 444 -1.72 2.46 17.51
CA SER A 444 -1.19 3.60 18.26
C SER A 444 -1.08 4.88 17.43
N SER A 445 -1.50 4.86 16.17
CA SER A 445 -1.43 6.01 15.27
C SER A 445 -2.69 6.85 15.29
N VAL A 446 -2.60 8.04 14.69
CA VAL A 446 -3.75 8.93 14.45
C VAL A 446 -4.80 8.33 13.51
N ALA A 447 -4.50 7.24 12.79
CA ALA A 447 -5.46 6.51 11.98
C ALA A 447 -6.37 5.56 12.80
N PHE A 448 -6.07 5.31 14.06
CA PHE A 448 -6.80 4.40 14.93
C PHE A 448 -8.31 4.65 15.00
N PRO A 449 -8.83 5.90 15.16
CA PRO A 449 -10.27 6.12 15.19
C PRO A 449 -11.01 5.65 13.94
N ALA A 450 -10.43 5.91 12.76
CA ALA A 450 -11.00 5.45 11.50
C ALA A 450 -11.05 3.92 11.38
N LEU A 451 -10.08 3.22 11.98
CA LEU A 451 -10.06 1.76 12.03
C LEU A 451 -11.11 1.19 12.98
N VAL A 452 -11.24 1.74 14.19
CA VAL A 452 -12.12 1.14 15.21
C VAL A 452 -13.57 1.52 15.08
N HIS A 453 -13.88 2.66 14.46
CA HIS A 453 -15.24 3.12 14.20
C HIS A 453 -15.70 2.85 12.76
N THR A 454 -15.48 1.62 12.28
CA THR A 454 -15.78 1.22 10.89
C THR A 454 -17.25 1.41 10.49
N GLU A 455 -18.19 1.41 11.45
CA GLU A 455 -19.60 1.65 11.17
C GLU A 455 -19.87 3.12 10.76
N THR A 456 -19.08 4.06 11.27
CA THR A 456 -19.28 5.50 11.06
C THR A 456 -18.14 6.16 10.29
N MET A 457 -17.03 5.48 10.04
CA MET A 457 -15.81 6.02 9.42
C MET A 457 -15.23 5.11 8.32
N ASN A 458 -15.97 4.12 7.80
CA ASN A 458 -15.47 3.20 6.76
C ASN A 458 -15.11 3.92 5.46
N ILE A 459 -15.73 5.05 5.14
CA ILE A 459 -15.42 5.85 3.94
C ILE A 459 -13.99 6.40 4.02
N ILE A 460 -13.66 7.08 5.12
CA ILE A 460 -12.32 7.66 5.28
C ILE A 460 -11.27 6.56 5.50
N TYR A 461 -11.62 5.47 6.20
CA TYR A 461 -10.71 4.34 6.38
C TYR A 461 -10.37 3.66 5.05
N TRP A 462 -11.36 3.47 4.17
CA TRP A 462 -11.12 3.00 2.81
C TRP A 462 -10.14 3.90 2.05
N GLY A 463 -10.31 5.22 2.17
CA GLY A 463 -9.38 6.18 1.56
C GLY A 463 -7.95 6.03 2.08
N ILE A 464 -7.78 5.89 3.40
CA ILE A 464 -6.47 5.68 4.04
C ILE A 464 -5.81 4.39 3.52
N ASP A 465 -6.56 3.31 3.45
CA ASP A 465 -6.06 2.00 3.03
C ASP A 465 -5.79 1.95 1.51
N LYS A 466 -6.81 2.23 0.72
CA LYS A 466 -6.79 2.12 -0.75
C LYS A 466 -5.78 3.05 -1.41
N LEU A 467 -5.61 4.25 -0.88
CA LEU A 467 -4.73 5.27 -1.48
C LEU A 467 -3.30 5.27 -0.90
N GLY A 468 -3.00 4.32 -0.02
CA GLY A 468 -1.65 4.12 0.51
C GLY A 468 -1.23 5.13 1.57
N PHE A 469 -2.16 5.68 2.36
CA PHE A 469 -1.86 6.61 3.44
C PHE A 469 -1.44 5.93 4.76
N LYS A 470 -1.70 4.62 4.92
CA LYS A 470 -1.34 3.88 6.14
C LYS A 470 0.13 4.06 6.55
N PRO A 471 1.13 3.82 5.68
CA PRO A 471 2.52 3.98 6.09
C PRO A 471 2.87 5.40 6.52
N TYR A 472 2.23 6.39 5.93
CA TYR A 472 2.42 7.80 6.27
C TYR A 472 1.81 8.15 7.63
N LEU A 473 0.51 7.86 7.83
CA LEU A 473 -0.20 8.15 9.07
C LEU A 473 0.25 7.29 10.25
N ASN A 474 0.84 6.13 9.99
CA ASN A 474 1.36 5.23 11.00
C ASN A 474 2.83 5.49 11.36
N SER A 475 3.51 6.42 10.66
CA SER A 475 4.90 6.78 10.99
C SER A 475 4.99 7.38 12.38
N MET A 476 5.90 6.84 13.20
CA MET A 476 6.17 7.32 14.56
C MET A 476 7.24 8.41 14.62
N ASP A 477 7.83 8.78 13.47
CA ASP A 477 8.90 9.78 13.39
C ASP A 477 8.38 11.23 13.37
N SER A 478 7.06 11.40 13.24
CA SER A 478 6.42 12.70 13.16
C SER A 478 5.21 12.79 14.08
N TYR A 479 4.89 13.98 14.54
CA TYR A 479 3.64 14.26 15.21
C TYR A 479 2.60 14.67 14.18
N TYR A 480 1.42 14.07 14.24
CA TYR A 480 0.31 14.39 13.37
C TYR A 480 -0.90 14.93 14.14
N SER A 481 -1.54 15.93 13.56
CA SER A 481 -2.92 16.30 13.89
C SER A 481 -3.79 15.92 12.70
N PHE A 482 -4.64 14.91 12.86
CA PHE A 482 -5.47 14.38 11.79
C PHE A 482 -6.95 14.68 12.04
N PHE A 483 -7.57 15.45 11.15
CA PHE A 483 -8.98 15.77 11.20
C PHE A 483 -9.78 14.66 10.51
N VAL A 484 -10.42 13.80 11.30
CA VAL A 484 -11.06 12.56 10.82
C VAL A 484 -12.55 12.78 10.62
N PRO A 485 -13.08 12.81 9.38
CA PRO A 485 -14.50 12.91 9.15
C PRO A 485 -15.21 11.58 9.39
N THR A 486 -16.42 11.67 9.98
CA THR A 486 -17.36 10.57 9.94
C THR A 486 -17.99 10.43 8.55
N ASN A 487 -18.69 9.32 8.29
CA ASN A 487 -19.46 9.14 7.06
C ASN A 487 -20.46 10.28 6.84
N GLN A 488 -21.04 10.83 7.93
CA GLN A 488 -21.94 11.97 7.85
C GLN A 488 -21.23 13.22 7.33
N GLY A 489 -20.02 13.51 7.81
CA GLY A 489 -19.19 14.62 7.31
C GLY A 489 -18.81 14.46 5.83
N MET A 490 -18.68 13.22 5.36
CA MET A 490 -18.33 12.91 3.97
C MET A 490 -19.49 13.08 2.96
N LEU A 491 -20.70 13.34 3.43
CA LEU A 491 -21.84 13.65 2.55
C LEU A 491 -21.75 15.06 1.93
N ARG A 492 -20.83 15.89 2.40
CA ARG A 492 -20.73 17.30 1.97
C ARG A 492 -19.30 17.63 1.56
N TYR A 493 -18.94 17.22 0.35
CA TYR A 493 -17.66 17.57 -0.25
C TYR A 493 -17.89 18.40 -1.51
N VAL A 494 -17.57 19.69 -1.45
CA VAL A 494 -17.66 20.56 -2.62
C VAL A 494 -16.47 20.32 -3.52
N ASP A 495 -16.71 19.89 -4.75
CA ASP A 495 -15.64 19.54 -5.69
C ASP A 495 -14.80 20.75 -6.08
N PRO A 496 -13.52 20.83 -5.68
CA PRO A 496 -12.65 21.95 -6.06
C PRO A 496 -12.52 22.14 -7.58
N CYS A 497 -12.65 21.06 -8.36
CA CYS A 497 -12.61 21.15 -9.81
C CYS A 497 -13.81 21.91 -10.41
N SER A 498 -14.84 22.15 -9.63
CA SER A 498 -16.01 22.91 -10.07
C SER A 498 -15.97 24.38 -9.67
N PHE A 499 -14.99 24.80 -8.88
CA PHE A 499 -14.84 26.22 -8.51
C PHE A 499 -14.54 27.07 -9.75
N GLY A 500 -15.20 28.20 -9.88
CA GLY A 500 -15.10 29.06 -11.05
C GLY A 500 -15.83 28.55 -12.30
N ALA A 501 -16.45 27.37 -12.28
CA ALA A 501 -17.35 26.90 -13.33
C ALA A 501 -18.76 27.54 -13.21
N SER A 502 -19.57 27.41 -14.26
CA SER A 502 -20.96 27.89 -14.25
C SER A 502 -21.82 27.26 -13.15
N ASN A 503 -21.52 26.01 -12.81
CA ASN A 503 -22.20 25.27 -11.75
C ASN A 503 -21.17 24.66 -10.80
N THR A 504 -21.29 24.93 -9.53
CA THR A 504 -20.53 24.22 -8.48
C THR A 504 -21.12 22.84 -8.29
N ILE A 505 -20.29 21.85 -8.04
CA ILE A 505 -20.68 20.46 -7.86
C ILE A 505 -20.35 20.02 -6.43
N MET A 506 -21.27 19.30 -5.80
CA MET A 506 -21.05 18.63 -4.53
C MET A 506 -21.07 17.12 -4.71
N TYR A 507 -20.17 16.43 -4.02
CA TYR A 507 -20.11 14.99 -3.90
C TYR A 507 -20.68 14.55 -2.56
N GLU A 508 -21.54 13.56 -2.60
CA GLU A 508 -21.93 12.76 -1.44
C GLU A 508 -21.21 11.43 -1.52
N PHE A 509 -20.15 11.25 -0.74
CA PHE A 509 -19.48 9.98 -0.64
C PHE A 509 -20.32 9.01 0.19
N TYR A 510 -20.44 7.79 -0.28
CA TYR A 510 -21.15 6.72 0.43
C TYR A 510 -20.43 5.38 0.27
N TRP A 511 -20.69 4.49 1.22
CA TRP A 511 -20.21 3.11 1.17
C TRP A 511 -21.14 2.28 0.30
N ASP A 512 -20.61 1.64 -0.74
CA ASP A 512 -21.33 0.74 -1.63
C ASP A 512 -21.15 -0.69 -1.10
N GLU A 513 -22.19 -1.22 -0.45
CA GLU A 513 -22.18 -2.56 0.17
C GLU A 513 -22.01 -3.69 -0.86
N ASP A 514 -22.55 -3.50 -2.06
CA ASP A 514 -22.48 -4.54 -3.10
C ASP A 514 -21.08 -4.66 -3.68
N ARG A 515 -20.38 -3.54 -3.79
CA ARG A 515 -19.02 -3.47 -4.36
C ARG A 515 -17.91 -3.42 -3.32
N GLN A 516 -18.27 -3.28 -2.05
CA GLN A 516 -17.34 -3.11 -0.93
C GLN A 516 -16.31 -1.99 -1.20
N THR A 517 -16.79 -0.85 -1.65
CA THR A 517 -15.95 0.29 -2.02
C THR A 517 -16.65 1.60 -1.76
N VAL A 518 -15.91 2.70 -1.80
CA VAL A 518 -16.49 4.04 -1.75
C VAL A 518 -16.93 4.47 -3.13
N SER A 519 -18.15 4.97 -3.22
CA SER A 519 -18.75 5.60 -4.39
C SER A 519 -19.21 7.02 -4.04
N ALA A 520 -19.54 7.84 -5.04
CA ALA A 520 -20.05 9.18 -4.79
C ALA A 520 -21.13 9.58 -5.78
N ARG A 521 -22.24 10.12 -5.25
CA ARG A 521 -23.25 10.81 -6.02
C ARG A 521 -22.83 12.25 -6.22
N ARG A 522 -23.18 12.85 -7.36
CA ARG A 522 -22.84 14.24 -7.67
C ARG A 522 -24.12 15.05 -7.85
N TYR A 523 -24.10 16.29 -7.35
CA TYR A 523 -25.22 17.23 -7.45
C TYR A 523 -24.71 18.59 -7.90
N ASN A 524 -25.51 19.31 -8.67
CA ASN A 524 -25.35 20.74 -8.77
C ASN A 524 -25.61 21.36 -7.39
N TYR A 525 -24.79 22.32 -7.01
CA TYR A 525 -24.80 22.91 -5.68
C TYR A 525 -24.75 24.41 -5.73
N ASP A 526 -25.71 25.06 -5.09
CA ASP A 526 -25.70 26.52 -4.92
C ASP A 526 -24.94 26.87 -3.62
N MET A 527 -23.77 27.45 -3.78
CA MET A 527 -22.92 27.85 -2.66
C MET A 527 -23.53 28.99 -1.83
N ALA A 528 -24.34 29.87 -2.45
CA ALA A 528 -24.91 31.02 -1.76
C ALA A 528 -26.06 30.62 -0.83
N SER A 529 -26.95 29.76 -1.27
CA SER A 529 -28.06 29.22 -0.47
C SER A 529 -27.71 27.95 0.30
N ASN A 530 -26.52 27.37 0.07
CA ASN A 530 -26.07 26.09 0.63
C ASN A 530 -27.04 24.94 0.28
N ALA A 531 -27.61 24.94 -0.91
CA ALA A 531 -28.64 24.01 -1.34
C ALA A 531 -28.16 23.06 -2.41
N LEU A 532 -28.55 21.79 -2.25
CA LEU A 532 -28.44 20.80 -3.33
C LEU A 532 -29.51 21.09 -4.39
N MET A 533 -29.10 20.98 -5.65
CA MET A 533 -29.95 21.11 -6.79
C MET A 533 -30.09 19.76 -7.53
N ASP A 534 -30.04 19.76 -8.85
CA ASP A 534 -30.23 18.56 -9.65
C ASP A 534 -29.12 17.54 -9.45
N GLN A 535 -29.49 16.27 -9.30
CA GLN A 535 -28.54 15.16 -9.29
C GLN A 535 -27.95 14.95 -10.69
N LEU A 536 -26.66 14.77 -10.74
CA LEU A 536 -25.89 14.46 -11.93
C LEU A 536 -25.60 12.95 -12.00
N SER A 537 -24.89 12.52 -13.03
CA SER A 537 -24.33 11.16 -13.09
C SER A 537 -23.36 10.92 -11.93
N ASP A 538 -23.31 9.70 -11.42
CA ASP A 538 -22.39 9.32 -10.35
C ASP A 538 -20.92 9.57 -10.76
N ALA A 539 -20.07 9.75 -9.76
CA ALA A 539 -18.65 9.90 -9.99
C ALA A 539 -18.02 8.59 -10.48
N THR A 540 -17.05 8.68 -11.37
CA THR A 540 -16.25 7.51 -11.75
C THR A 540 -15.32 7.12 -10.61
N PRO A 541 -14.88 5.84 -10.51
CA PRO A 541 -13.91 5.41 -9.51
C PRO A 541 -12.65 6.29 -9.45
N SER A 542 -12.10 6.68 -10.61
CA SER A 542 -10.92 7.56 -10.69
C SER A 542 -11.20 8.96 -10.13
N GLN A 543 -12.41 9.49 -10.31
CA GLN A 543 -12.81 10.76 -9.71
C GLN A 543 -12.91 10.64 -8.20
N VAL A 544 -13.51 9.57 -7.69
CA VAL A 544 -13.61 9.29 -6.25
C VAL A 544 -12.21 9.23 -5.63
N GLU A 545 -11.32 8.43 -6.18
CA GLU A 545 -9.95 8.27 -5.68
C GLU A 545 -9.16 9.60 -5.72
N ASN A 546 -9.28 10.36 -6.80
CA ASN A 546 -8.58 11.64 -6.95
C ASN A 546 -9.05 12.69 -5.91
N ARG A 547 -10.38 12.81 -5.68
CA ARG A 547 -10.93 13.74 -4.70
C ARG A 547 -10.62 13.29 -3.27
N MET A 548 -10.71 11.99 -3.02
CA MET A 548 -10.38 11.43 -1.71
C MET A 548 -8.91 11.67 -1.34
N ARG A 549 -8.00 11.58 -2.32
CA ARG A 549 -6.57 11.86 -2.10
C ARG A 549 -6.33 13.31 -1.74
N ASP A 550 -6.89 14.26 -2.48
CA ASP A 550 -6.77 15.70 -2.19
C ASP A 550 -7.37 16.03 -0.81
N LEU A 551 -8.53 15.42 -0.51
CA LEU A 551 -9.18 15.58 0.79
C LEU A 551 -8.30 15.06 1.94
N LEU A 552 -7.80 13.82 1.83
CA LEU A 552 -6.91 13.24 2.85
C LEU A 552 -5.68 14.12 3.08
N ASP A 553 -5.05 14.61 2.02
CA ASP A 553 -3.91 15.51 2.12
C ASP A 553 -4.28 16.84 2.81
N ASN A 554 -5.54 17.30 2.66
CA ASN A 554 -6.04 18.51 3.34
C ASN A 554 -6.40 18.28 4.81
N LEU A 555 -6.69 17.04 5.22
CA LEU A 555 -7.08 16.69 6.59
C LEU A 555 -5.90 16.45 7.53
N ILE A 556 -4.68 16.41 7.02
CA ILE A 556 -3.48 16.05 7.77
C ILE A 556 -2.60 17.29 7.98
N VAL A 557 -2.32 17.60 9.23
CA VAL A 557 -1.29 18.58 9.64
C VAL A 557 -0.12 17.82 10.26
N VAL A 558 1.10 18.09 9.77
CA VAL A 558 2.33 17.57 10.39
C VAL A 558 2.74 18.57 11.47
N GLY A 559 2.41 18.27 12.70
CA GLY A 559 2.61 19.15 13.85
C GLY A 559 1.43 19.09 14.81
N ASN A 560 1.61 19.71 15.97
CA ASN A 560 0.61 19.80 17.02
C ASN A 560 -0.23 21.07 16.84
N VAL A 561 -1.51 20.94 16.57
CA VAL A 561 -2.43 22.10 16.44
C VAL A 561 -2.86 22.70 17.79
N GLU A 562 -2.31 22.20 18.89
CA GLU A 562 -2.55 22.72 20.24
C GLU A 562 -1.35 23.52 20.79
N ASP A 563 -0.44 23.98 19.92
CA ASP A 563 0.78 24.70 20.27
C ASP A 563 0.62 26.22 20.49
N GLY A 564 -0.62 26.71 20.36
CA GLY A 564 -0.98 28.10 20.57
C GLY A 564 -1.03 28.97 19.30
N ASN A 565 -0.80 28.36 18.13
CA ASN A 565 -1.01 29.02 16.85
C ASN A 565 -2.50 28.94 16.43
N THR A 566 -2.86 29.71 15.42
CA THR A 566 -4.23 29.73 14.88
C THR A 566 -4.31 29.12 13.49
N TYR A 567 -3.24 29.21 12.71
CA TYR A 567 -3.18 28.74 11.34
C TYR A 567 -2.13 27.66 11.18
N TYR A 568 -2.52 26.56 10.54
CA TYR A 568 -1.67 25.37 10.35
C TYR A 568 -1.71 24.92 8.91
N ARG A 569 -0.53 24.67 8.35
CA ARG A 569 -0.40 24.15 7.00
C ARG A 569 -0.72 22.66 6.96
N THR A 570 -1.56 22.27 6.03
CA THR A 570 -1.90 20.87 5.77
C THR A 570 -0.93 20.21 4.78
N LYS A 571 -1.00 18.90 4.66
CA LYS A 571 -0.11 18.12 3.79
C LYS A 571 -0.23 18.49 2.30
N ASN A 572 -1.43 18.90 1.81
CA ASN A 572 -1.58 19.40 0.44
C ASN A 572 -1.09 20.86 0.27
N GLY A 573 -0.60 21.50 1.34
CA GLY A 573 -0.15 22.87 1.31
C GLY A 573 -1.22 23.92 1.55
N SER A 574 -2.47 23.53 1.71
CA SER A 574 -3.54 24.41 2.19
C SER A 574 -3.31 24.81 3.65
N THR A 575 -4.14 25.67 4.15
CA THR A 575 -4.10 26.11 5.54
C THR A 575 -5.44 25.91 6.22
N ILE A 576 -5.42 25.46 7.46
CA ILE A 576 -6.59 25.33 8.32
C ILE A 576 -6.44 26.30 9.50
N ARG A 577 -7.51 27.04 9.78
CA ARG A 577 -7.66 27.83 11.00
C ARG A 577 -8.21 26.96 12.12
N VAL A 578 -7.61 27.00 13.29
CA VAL A 578 -8.02 26.25 14.50
C VAL A 578 -8.33 27.24 15.61
N GLU A 579 -9.48 27.09 16.23
CA GLU A 579 -9.91 27.89 17.37
C GLU A 579 -10.26 26.98 18.55
N GLN A 580 -9.96 27.43 19.77
CA GLN A 580 -10.13 26.68 21.02
C GLN A 580 -9.53 25.26 20.97
N PRO A 581 -8.25 25.13 20.60
CA PRO A 581 -7.62 23.85 20.40
C PRO A 581 -7.64 22.98 21.67
N GLY A 582 -7.84 21.66 21.49
CA GLY A 582 -7.83 20.67 22.58
C GLY A 582 -9.08 20.67 23.46
N GLN A 583 -10.12 21.44 23.13
CA GLN A 583 -11.37 21.51 23.88
C GLN A 583 -12.47 20.78 23.11
N GLU A 584 -12.69 19.52 23.42
CA GLU A 584 -13.74 18.69 22.81
C GLU A 584 -15.12 19.39 22.91
N GLY A 585 -15.86 19.44 21.79
CA GLY A 585 -17.16 20.11 21.70
C GLY A 585 -17.09 21.64 21.64
N SER A 586 -15.91 22.26 21.75
CA SER A 586 -15.74 23.70 21.61
C SER A 586 -14.67 24.06 20.55
N MET A 587 -13.75 23.16 20.28
CA MET A 587 -12.75 23.32 19.23
C MET A 587 -13.44 23.38 17.86
N THR A 588 -13.06 24.40 17.08
CA THR A 588 -13.53 24.51 15.71
C THR A 588 -12.35 24.60 14.73
N ILE A 589 -12.60 24.12 13.54
CA ILE A 589 -11.66 24.19 12.42
C ILE A 589 -12.33 24.82 11.20
N ALA A 590 -11.57 25.54 10.41
CA ALA A 590 -12.06 26.13 9.18
C ALA A 590 -10.98 26.11 8.09
N GLY A 591 -11.28 25.46 6.96
CA GLY A 591 -10.54 25.67 5.74
C GLY A 591 -10.98 26.95 5.02
N GLY A 592 -10.38 27.25 3.88
CA GLY A 592 -10.68 28.48 3.14
C GLY A 592 -12.16 28.67 2.83
N LEU A 593 -12.83 27.61 2.37
CA LEU A 593 -14.28 27.67 2.05
C LEU A 593 -15.13 27.97 3.29
N GLN A 594 -14.83 27.34 4.44
CA GLN A 594 -15.55 27.59 5.68
C GLN A 594 -15.34 29.01 6.19
N ILE A 595 -14.14 29.59 6.00
CA ILE A 595 -13.88 31.00 6.34
C ILE A 595 -14.70 31.92 5.44
N GLU A 596 -14.72 31.68 4.12
CA GLU A 596 -15.48 32.43 3.13
C GLU A 596 -16.99 32.42 3.43
N GLN A 597 -17.49 31.32 3.98
CA GLN A 597 -18.90 31.12 4.29
C GLN A 597 -19.24 31.39 5.76
N ASN A 598 -18.26 31.73 6.59
CA ASN A 598 -18.40 31.89 8.05
C ASN A 598 -19.10 30.69 8.72
N ARG A 599 -18.65 29.47 8.38
CA ARG A 599 -19.18 28.19 8.88
C ARG A 599 -18.05 27.28 9.37
N PRO A 600 -17.45 27.57 10.53
CA PRO A 600 -16.44 26.70 11.08
C PRO A 600 -17.03 25.31 11.42
N VAL A 601 -16.21 24.29 11.31
CA VAL A 601 -16.58 22.89 11.60
C VAL A 601 -16.21 22.57 13.04
N GLU A 602 -17.14 22.05 13.81
CA GLU A 602 -16.91 21.62 15.20
C GLU A 602 -16.16 20.29 15.27
N VAL A 603 -15.22 20.19 16.20
CA VAL A 603 -14.55 18.94 16.58
C VAL A 603 -15.39 18.30 17.70
N THR A 604 -16.01 17.16 17.38
CA THR A 604 -16.94 16.48 18.30
C THR A 604 -16.24 15.54 19.28
N GLN A 605 -15.07 15.01 18.93
CA GLN A 605 -14.29 14.11 19.76
C GLN A 605 -12.79 14.21 19.46
N ILE A 606 -11.97 14.00 20.48
CA ILE A 606 -10.49 14.01 20.34
C ILE A 606 -9.94 12.65 20.82
N PHE A 607 -9.20 11.98 19.95
CA PHE A 607 -8.44 10.78 20.27
C PHE A 607 -6.98 11.14 20.48
N ASP A 608 -6.51 11.03 21.71
CA ASP A 608 -5.13 11.31 22.08
C ASP A 608 -4.27 10.03 22.01
N GLN A 609 -3.44 9.94 20.98
CA GLN A 609 -2.49 8.86 20.76
C GLN A 609 -1.04 9.29 21.11
N THR A 610 -0.85 10.34 21.90
CA THR A 610 0.49 10.86 22.18
C THR A 610 1.33 9.98 23.11
N LYS A 611 0.68 9.14 23.93
CA LYS A 611 1.39 8.36 24.94
C LYS A 611 2.33 7.29 24.36
N ASN A 612 1.88 6.59 23.33
CA ASN A 612 2.63 5.50 22.67
C ASN A 612 2.49 5.57 21.13
N GLY A 613 2.07 6.70 20.60
CA GLY A 613 1.79 6.86 19.18
C GLY A 613 2.26 8.23 18.66
N ASN A 614 1.66 8.69 17.60
CA ASN A 614 2.22 9.74 16.77
C ASN A 614 1.36 11.03 16.69
N GLY A 615 0.45 11.27 17.59
CA GLY A 615 -0.30 12.53 17.62
C GLY A 615 -1.73 12.45 18.12
N LYS A 616 -2.60 13.29 17.58
CA LYS A 616 -4.01 13.35 17.94
C LYS A 616 -4.90 13.30 16.70
N ALA A 617 -6.04 12.65 16.83
CA ALA A 617 -7.08 12.63 15.81
C ALA A 617 -8.31 13.41 16.33
N TYR A 618 -8.82 14.28 15.48
CA TYR A 618 -9.92 15.21 15.76
C TYR A 618 -11.11 14.84 14.88
N VAL A 619 -12.20 14.39 15.48
CA VAL A 619 -13.40 13.92 14.74
C VAL A 619 -14.26 15.09 14.31
N VAL A 620 -14.67 15.12 13.05
CA VAL A 620 -15.59 16.09 12.47
C VAL A 620 -16.78 15.37 11.84
N GLU A 621 -18.00 15.86 12.11
CA GLU A 621 -19.23 15.18 11.72
C GLU A 621 -20.09 15.97 10.73
N SER A 622 -20.07 17.30 10.80
CA SER A 622 -20.99 18.13 10.02
C SER A 622 -20.60 18.24 8.55
N GLU A 623 -19.35 18.52 8.29
CA GLU A 623 -18.74 18.58 6.95
C GLU A 623 -17.22 18.47 7.07
N VAL A 624 -16.54 18.29 5.94
CA VAL A 624 -15.07 18.27 5.89
C VAL A 624 -14.53 19.70 5.69
N PRO A 625 -13.40 20.06 6.30
CA PRO A 625 -12.73 21.33 5.99
C PRO A 625 -12.26 21.33 4.54
N MET A 626 -12.65 22.37 3.79
CA MET A 626 -12.37 22.51 2.38
C MET A 626 -11.37 23.65 2.12
N THR A 627 -10.59 23.50 1.05
CA THR A 627 -9.71 24.57 0.58
C THR A 627 -10.50 25.77 0.08
N SER A 628 -9.84 26.92 -0.12
CA SER A 628 -10.50 28.13 -0.64
C SER A 628 -11.14 27.87 -2.00
N SER A 629 -12.31 28.48 -2.20
CA SER A 629 -13.00 28.49 -3.50
C SER A 629 -12.53 29.62 -4.42
N LYS A 630 -11.65 30.48 -3.93
CA LYS A 630 -11.21 31.70 -4.63
C LYS A 630 -9.77 31.61 -5.07
N SER A 631 -9.52 32.02 -6.31
CA SER A 631 -8.17 32.33 -6.80
C SER A 631 -7.69 33.69 -6.23
N VAL A 632 -6.41 33.97 -6.34
CA VAL A 632 -5.89 35.32 -6.02
C VAL A 632 -6.57 36.38 -6.89
N TYR A 633 -6.76 36.09 -8.17
CA TYR A 633 -7.47 36.99 -9.08
C TYR A 633 -8.88 37.33 -8.58
N LYS A 634 -9.63 36.29 -8.18
CA LYS A 634 -10.98 36.46 -7.67
C LYS A 634 -11.01 37.26 -6.37
N THR A 635 -10.14 36.92 -5.44
CA THR A 635 -9.99 37.64 -4.16
C THR A 635 -9.69 39.13 -4.37
N LEU A 636 -8.74 39.45 -5.25
CA LEU A 636 -8.42 40.86 -5.56
C LEU A 636 -9.60 41.58 -6.21
N SER A 637 -10.38 40.91 -7.07
CA SER A 637 -11.51 41.52 -7.79
C SER A 637 -12.72 41.84 -6.90
N GLU A 638 -12.86 41.16 -5.76
CA GLU A 638 -14.01 41.30 -4.88
C GLU A 638 -13.84 42.37 -3.79
N HIS A 639 -12.60 42.86 -3.59
CA HIS A 639 -12.30 43.84 -2.55
C HIS A 639 -11.95 45.21 -3.15
N PRO A 640 -12.79 46.23 -2.94
CA PRO A 640 -12.52 47.58 -3.42
C PRO A 640 -11.19 48.17 -2.94
N GLU A 641 -10.71 47.73 -1.79
CA GLU A 641 -9.43 48.15 -1.17
C GLU A 641 -8.22 47.66 -1.97
N TYR A 642 -8.39 46.64 -2.81
CA TYR A 642 -7.37 46.11 -3.69
C TYR A 642 -7.49 46.63 -5.14
N SER A 643 -8.46 47.48 -5.44
CA SER A 643 -8.83 47.82 -6.82
C SER A 643 -7.67 48.36 -7.65
N ARG A 644 -6.84 49.23 -7.15
CA ARG A 644 -5.67 49.76 -7.90
C ARG A 644 -4.66 48.66 -8.23
N PHE A 645 -4.35 47.80 -7.25
CA PHE A 645 -3.43 46.71 -7.49
C PHE A 645 -4.02 45.69 -8.46
N PHE A 646 -5.32 45.44 -8.32
CA PHE A 646 -6.05 44.54 -9.24
C PHE A 646 -6.10 45.08 -10.66
N ASP A 647 -6.35 46.38 -10.85
CA ASP A 647 -6.33 47.05 -12.17
C ASP A 647 -4.96 46.91 -12.83
N LEU A 648 -3.86 47.10 -12.07
CA LEU A 648 -2.52 46.86 -12.57
C LEU A 648 -2.30 45.39 -12.96
N LEU A 649 -2.83 44.45 -12.20
CA LEU A 649 -2.67 42.99 -12.48
C LEU A 649 -3.46 42.53 -13.69
N ARG A 650 -4.73 42.94 -13.84
CA ARG A 650 -5.62 42.50 -14.92
C ARG A 650 -5.35 43.19 -16.25
N GLY A 651 -4.64 44.29 -16.27
CA GLY A 651 -4.27 45.00 -17.47
C GLY A 651 -5.13 46.23 -17.81
N GLY A 652 -5.93 46.71 -16.86
CA GLY A 652 -6.86 47.84 -17.05
C GLY A 652 -8.11 47.46 -17.89
N ASP A 653 -8.92 48.49 -18.27
CA ASP A 653 -10.14 48.32 -19.09
C ASP A 653 -9.84 48.33 -20.59
N SER A 654 -8.60 48.61 -20.98
CA SER A 654 -8.21 48.63 -22.38
C SER A 654 -8.20 47.21 -22.96
N ASP A 655 -8.46 47.11 -24.28
CA ASP A 655 -8.47 45.81 -25.00
C ASP A 655 -7.11 45.09 -24.81
N SER A 656 -6.98 44.33 -23.72
CA SER A 656 -5.75 43.69 -23.27
C SER A 656 -5.17 42.69 -24.26
N THR A 657 -5.94 42.32 -25.26
CA THR A 657 -5.53 41.47 -26.37
C THR A 657 -4.44 42.12 -27.24
N GLN A 658 -4.34 43.46 -27.23
CA GLN A 658 -3.38 44.18 -28.04
C GLN A 658 -1.95 44.11 -27.51
N TYR A 659 -1.75 43.84 -26.19
CA TYR A 659 -0.43 43.95 -25.57
C TYR A 659 0.11 42.69 -24.94
N ASN A 660 -0.68 41.63 -24.97
CA ASN A 660 -0.29 40.31 -24.44
C ASN A 660 0.18 40.33 -22.97
N ILE A 661 -0.34 41.25 -22.17
CA ILE A 661 0.07 41.51 -20.79
C ILE A 661 -0.46 40.38 -19.92
N THR A 662 -1.70 39.97 -20.14
CA THR A 662 -2.34 38.83 -19.52
C THR A 662 -1.48 37.57 -19.62
N ALA A 663 -0.82 37.36 -20.76
CA ALA A 663 0.06 36.22 -20.98
C ALA A 663 1.34 36.23 -20.15
N ALA A 664 1.75 37.38 -19.57
CA ALA A 664 2.95 37.49 -18.79
C ALA A 664 2.74 37.23 -17.28
N LEU A 665 1.56 37.51 -16.77
CA LEU A 665 1.25 37.47 -15.34
C LEU A 665 0.07 36.55 -15.01
N ILE A 666 -0.87 36.38 -15.91
CA ILE A 666 -2.12 35.67 -15.72
C ILE A 666 -2.26 34.57 -16.74
N ASP A 667 -2.59 33.37 -16.27
CA ASP A 667 -2.90 32.22 -17.11
C ASP A 667 -4.39 31.95 -17.18
N ASN A 668 -5.00 32.09 -18.34
CA ASN A 668 -6.37 31.72 -18.60
C ASN A 668 -6.49 30.39 -19.40
N SER A 669 -5.38 29.72 -19.67
CA SER A 669 -5.37 28.52 -20.51
C SER A 669 -6.05 27.32 -19.84
N TYR A 670 -5.97 27.26 -18.52
CA TYR A 670 -6.45 26.15 -17.70
C TYR A 670 -7.59 26.53 -16.77
N SER A 671 -7.95 27.79 -16.67
CA SER A 671 -9.01 28.28 -15.81
C SER A 671 -10.36 28.29 -16.52
N CYS A 672 -11.43 27.98 -15.81
CA CYS A 672 -12.80 28.06 -16.31
C CYS A 672 -13.31 29.51 -16.33
N VAL A 673 -13.32 30.17 -15.19
CA VAL A 673 -13.87 31.50 -14.98
C VAL A 673 -12.84 32.45 -14.39
N ASP A 674 -12.05 31.95 -13.45
CA ASP A 674 -10.98 32.72 -12.82
C ASP A 674 -9.65 32.50 -13.55
N PHE A 675 -8.74 33.46 -13.37
CA PHE A 675 -7.40 33.41 -13.91
C PHE A 675 -6.42 33.03 -12.84
N ASN A 676 -5.45 32.17 -13.17
CA ASN A 676 -4.34 31.82 -12.29
C ASN A 676 -3.18 32.79 -12.51
N ILE A 677 -2.45 33.09 -11.46
CA ILE A 677 -1.21 33.86 -11.54
C ILE A 677 -0.07 32.90 -11.92
N ARG A 678 0.57 33.14 -13.07
CA ARG A 678 1.56 32.22 -13.66
C ARG A 678 2.87 32.05 -12.88
N LEU A 679 3.10 32.82 -11.85
CA LEU A 679 4.45 33.01 -11.33
C LEU A 679 4.94 31.87 -10.44
N PHE A 680 4.02 31.16 -9.77
CA PHE A 680 4.35 30.13 -8.81
C PHE A 680 3.42 28.90 -8.93
N ASP A 681 3.33 28.30 -10.11
CA ASP A 681 2.58 27.06 -10.29
C ASP A 681 3.08 25.96 -9.34
N ASN A 682 2.18 25.32 -8.64
CA ASN A 682 2.45 24.26 -7.66
C ASN A 682 3.22 24.70 -6.41
N TYR A 683 3.25 25.98 -6.10
CA TYR A 683 3.95 26.54 -4.96
C TYR A 683 3.01 27.23 -3.98
N HIS A 684 3.58 27.67 -2.86
CA HIS A 684 2.91 28.51 -1.89
C HIS A 684 3.45 29.93 -2.06
N TYR A 685 2.58 30.95 -2.06
CA TYR A 685 3.04 32.30 -2.20
C TYR A 685 2.17 33.32 -1.46
N THR A 686 2.74 34.47 -1.15
CA THR A 686 2.07 35.61 -0.53
C THR A 686 1.98 36.75 -1.52
N VAL A 687 0.83 37.40 -1.59
CA VAL A 687 0.63 38.63 -2.35
C VAL A 687 0.49 39.79 -1.36
N TRP A 688 1.44 40.72 -1.43
CA TRP A 688 1.47 41.93 -0.63
C TRP A 688 0.79 43.05 -1.42
N VAL A 689 -0.43 43.45 -1.01
CA VAL A 689 -1.22 44.46 -1.73
C VAL A 689 -1.08 45.79 -1.01
N PRO A 690 -0.46 46.83 -1.61
CA PRO A 690 -0.42 48.16 -1.04
C PRO A 690 -1.81 48.80 -1.06
N THR A 691 -2.05 49.76 -0.12
CA THR A 691 -3.29 50.53 -0.12
C THR A 691 -3.47 51.33 -1.41
N ASN A 692 -4.70 51.57 -1.84
CA ASN A 692 -5.03 52.33 -3.04
C ASN A 692 -4.43 53.75 -2.98
N GLU A 693 -4.56 54.41 -1.80
CA GLU A 693 -4.02 55.75 -1.60
C GLU A 693 -2.51 55.83 -1.78
N SER A 694 -1.79 54.75 -1.38
CA SER A 694 -0.32 54.71 -1.56
C SER A 694 0.07 54.50 -3.01
N LEU A 695 -0.77 53.75 -3.79
CA LEU A 695 -0.56 53.57 -5.21
C LEU A 695 -0.88 54.84 -6.01
N ASP A 696 -1.98 55.54 -5.71
CA ASP A 696 -2.33 56.81 -6.32
C ASP A 696 -1.25 57.87 -6.05
N ALA A 697 -0.68 57.91 -4.83
CA ALA A 697 0.43 58.78 -4.51
C ALA A 697 1.70 58.47 -5.33
N LEU A 698 1.99 57.22 -5.66
CA LEU A 698 3.10 56.86 -6.56
C LEU A 698 2.82 57.29 -7.99
N HIS A 699 1.60 57.20 -8.45
CA HIS A 699 1.19 57.65 -9.76
C HIS A 699 1.34 59.20 -9.87
N ASP A 700 0.78 59.92 -8.90
CA ASP A 700 0.89 61.40 -8.83
C ASP A 700 2.33 61.91 -8.76
N ALA A 701 3.20 61.14 -8.13
CA ALA A 701 4.66 61.44 -8.05
C ALA A 701 5.43 61.07 -9.35
N GLY A 702 4.76 60.50 -10.36
CA GLY A 702 5.41 60.03 -11.58
C GLY A 702 6.25 58.76 -11.41
N ILE A 703 6.05 57.99 -10.37
CA ILE A 703 6.84 56.81 -10.03
C ILE A 703 6.26 55.52 -10.61
N LEU A 704 4.95 55.33 -10.48
CA LEU A 704 4.24 54.16 -10.99
C LEU A 704 3.17 54.57 -12.00
N PRO A 705 3.37 54.33 -13.31
CA PRO A 705 2.35 54.55 -14.30
C PRO A 705 1.20 53.54 -14.21
N TYR A 706 0.04 53.96 -14.76
CA TYR A 706 -1.12 53.09 -14.90
C TYR A 706 -1.27 52.66 -16.38
N TRP A 707 -2.23 51.79 -16.67
CA TRP A 707 -2.44 51.29 -18.04
C TRP A 707 -2.99 52.37 -18.96
N GLU A 708 -3.76 53.31 -18.43
CA GLU A 708 -4.25 54.49 -19.16
C GLU A 708 -3.08 55.36 -19.69
N ASP A 709 -2.00 55.42 -18.94
CA ASP A 709 -0.81 56.13 -19.38
C ASP A 709 -0.14 55.41 -20.56
N LEU A 710 -0.20 54.05 -20.59
CA LEU A 710 0.29 53.28 -21.74
C LEU A 710 -0.59 53.52 -22.95
N ASP A 711 -1.93 53.51 -22.78
CA ASP A 711 -2.89 53.75 -23.88
C ASP A 711 -2.77 55.15 -24.46
N ALA A 712 -2.40 56.13 -23.63
CA ALA A 712 -2.12 57.49 -24.08
C ALA A 712 -0.91 57.57 -25.04
N GLN A 713 -0.06 56.58 -25.12
CA GLN A 713 1.15 56.59 -25.98
C GLN A 713 0.77 56.17 -27.43
N THR A 714 0.00 56.98 -28.11
CA THR A 714 -0.37 56.77 -29.51
C THR A 714 0.65 57.40 -30.45
N ASP A 715 0.73 56.93 -31.69
CA ASP A 715 1.59 57.50 -32.72
C ASP A 715 1.26 58.97 -32.97
N SER A 716 -0.03 59.34 -32.93
CA SER A 716 -0.47 60.74 -33.08
C SER A 716 -0.07 61.62 -31.91
N ALA A 717 -0.12 61.11 -30.68
CA ALA A 717 0.29 61.86 -29.48
C ALA A 717 1.80 62.19 -29.52
N TRP A 718 2.59 61.39 -30.22
CA TRP A 718 4.03 61.59 -30.44
C TRP A 718 4.38 62.27 -31.72
N GLY A 719 3.40 62.97 -32.34
CA GLY A 719 3.64 63.68 -33.60
C GLY A 719 4.01 62.80 -34.81
N GLY A 720 3.63 61.50 -34.76
CA GLY A 720 3.99 60.53 -35.77
C GLY A 720 5.25 59.70 -35.49
N ASN A 721 5.93 59.95 -34.36
CA ASN A 721 7.14 59.22 -33.97
C ASN A 721 6.76 57.86 -33.33
N ARG A 722 6.57 56.86 -34.17
CA ARG A 722 6.20 55.48 -33.75
C ARG A 722 7.22 54.82 -32.83
N ASP A 723 8.50 55.08 -33.03
CA ASP A 723 9.53 54.43 -32.26
C ASP A 723 9.61 54.99 -30.81
N ALA A 724 9.42 56.31 -30.67
CA ALA A 724 9.33 56.94 -29.34
C ALA A 724 8.09 56.45 -28.59
N ALA A 725 6.94 56.36 -29.25
CA ALA A 725 5.74 55.77 -28.63
C ALA A 725 5.93 54.30 -28.21
N LYS A 726 6.55 53.46 -29.02
CA LYS A 726 6.86 52.07 -28.67
C LYS A 726 7.81 51.93 -27.50
N VAL A 727 8.89 52.76 -27.47
CA VAL A 727 9.85 52.76 -26.37
C VAL A 727 9.15 53.16 -25.07
N MET A 728 8.29 54.18 -25.08
CA MET A 728 7.57 54.59 -23.89
C MET A 728 6.57 53.54 -23.45
N LYS A 729 5.78 52.91 -24.34
CA LYS A 729 4.93 51.79 -24.02
C LYS A 729 5.70 50.62 -23.36
N TYR A 730 6.86 50.30 -23.87
CA TYR A 730 7.70 49.27 -23.27
C TYR A 730 8.15 49.61 -21.85
N LYS A 731 8.60 50.88 -21.62
CA LYS A 731 9.02 51.36 -20.31
C LYS A 731 7.88 51.32 -19.30
N ILE A 732 6.69 51.82 -19.68
CA ILE A 732 5.50 51.79 -18.80
C ILE A 732 5.15 50.36 -18.44
N ARG A 733 4.99 49.50 -19.46
CA ARG A 733 4.68 48.10 -19.25
C ARG A 733 5.66 47.39 -18.31
N GLN A 734 6.96 47.59 -18.54
CA GLN A 734 7.99 46.98 -17.74
C GLN A 734 7.95 47.44 -16.28
N ARG A 735 7.68 48.74 -16.06
CA ARG A 735 7.57 49.32 -14.71
C ARG A 735 6.43 48.70 -13.94
N ILE A 736 5.27 48.55 -14.54
CA ILE A 736 4.09 47.91 -13.92
C ILE A 736 4.35 46.42 -13.63
N ILE A 737 4.84 45.66 -14.60
CA ILE A 737 5.10 44.24 -14.45
C ILE A 737 6.15 43.98 -13.34
N ASP A 738 7.21 44.79 -13.33
CA ASP A 738 8.28 44.65 -12.36
C ASP A 738 7.81 45.00 -10.95
N PHE A 739 6.94 46.00 -10.81
CA PHE A 739 6.29 46.36 -9.55
C PHE A 739 5.45 45.19 -9.02
N LEU A 740 4.57 44.66 -9.84
CA LEU A 740 3.69 43.55 -9.44
C LEU A 740 4.49 42.29 -9.04
N ARG A 741 5.52 41.93 -9.83
CA ARG A 741 6.37 40.78 -9.54
C ARG A 741 7.11 40.90 -8.21
N TYR A 742 7.47 42.09 -7.78
CA TYR A 742 8.12 42.27 -6.50
C TYR A 742 7.20 42.16 -5.31
N HIS A 743 5.89 42.35 -5.51
CA HIS A 743 4.85 42.20 -4.50
C HIS A 743 4.32 40.76 -4.36
N ILE A 744 4.83 39.81 -5.14
CA ILE A 744 4.50 38.40 -5.06
C ILE A 744 5.71 37.63 -4.58
N GLN A 745 5.60 37.04 -3.40
CA GLN A 745 6.69 36.43 -2.66
C GLN A 745 6.45 34.91 -2.52
N ASP A 746 7.50 34.13 -2.68
CA ASP A 746 7.50 32.70 -2.38
C ASP A 746 7.18 32.43 -0.90
N ASN A 747 6.48 31.33 -0.63
CA ASN A 747 5.88 30.91 0.63
C ASN A 747 4.64 31.73 1.06
N ALA A 748 3.60 31.01 1.50
CA ALA A 748 2.39 31.60 2.06
C ALA A 748 2.56 31.81 3.57
N ILE A 749 2.50 33.06 4.03
CA ILE A 749 2.73 33.45 5.42
C ILE A 749 1.44 33.99 6.01
N PHE A 750 0.97 33.41 7.11
CA PHE A 750 -0.26 33.80 7.79
C PHE A 750 0.03 34.51 9.11
N LEU A 751 -0.75 35.52 9.40
CA LEU A 751 -0.78 36.12 10.74
C LEU A 751 -1.43 35.11 11.71
N GLY A 752 -0.67 34.61 12.67
CA GLY A 752 -1.14 33.59 13.61
C GLY A 752 -0.65 32.17 13.33
N GLU A 753 0.34 31.98 12.45
CA GLU A 753 0.99 30.68 12.23
C GLU A 753 2.22 30.44 13.10
N GLY A 754 2.47 31.36 14.04
CA GLY A 754 3.65 31.33 14.92
C GLY A 754 4.72 32.30 14.49
N VAL A 755 5.93 32.11 15.01
CA VAL A 755 7.06 32.99 14.73
C VAL A 755 7.72 32.61 13.40
N VAL A 756 7.66 33.52 12.45
CA VAL A 756 8.33 33.38 11.14
C VAL A 756 9.31 34.55 10.98
N ALA A 757 10.55 34.23 10.69
CA ALA A 757 11.58 35.22 10.37
C ALA A 757 12.47 34.66 9.26
N GLY A 758 12.55 35.39 8.14
CA GLY A 758 13.31 34.88 7.00
C GLY A 758 13.40 35.85 5.83
N ARG A 759 14.22 35.47 4.86
CA ARG A 759 14.26 36.09 3.54
C ARG A 759 13.65 35.19 2.53
N TYR A 760 12.69 35.71 1.80
CA TYR A 760 11.92 34.97 0.80
C TYR A 760 12.11 35.64 -0.57
N GLU A 761 12.27 34.81 -1.60
CA GLU A 761 12.41 35.31 -2.96
C GLU A 761 11.05 35.81 -3.47
N THR A 762 11.10 36.89 -4.28
CA THR A 762 9.94 37.38 -5.03
C THR A 762 9.95 36.83 -6.44
N SER A 763 8.89 37.04 -7.18
CA SER A 763 8.86 36.68 -8.59
C SER A 763 9.62 37.66 -9.51
N LYS A 764 10.20 38.74 -8.95
CA LYS A 764 11.02 39.69 -9.68
C LYS A 764 12.44 39.20 -9.84
N LEU A 765 12.84 38.92 -11.08
CA LEU A 765 14.21 38.54 -11.43
C LEU A 765 15.11 39.77 -11.57
N ASN A 766 16.30 39.73 -11.00
CA ASN A 766 17.37 40.70 -11.24
C ASN A 766 18.10 40.28 -12.54
N PRO A 767 18.03 41.10 -13.61
CA PRO A 767 18.62 40.75 -14.88
C PRO A 767 20.16 40.71 -14.86
N SER A 768 20.80 41.42 -13.91
CA SER A 768 22.26 41.51 -13.83
C SER A 768 22.91 40.23 -13.33
N ASN A 769 22.32 39.56 -12.36
CA ASN A 769 22.87 38.35 -11.72
C ASN A 769 22.01 37.10 -11.87
N ARG A 770 20.85 37.19 -12.48
CA ARG A 770 19.87 36.15 -12.67
C ARG A 770 19.35 35.50 -11.36
N LYS A 771 19.40 36.25 -10.26
CA LYS A 771 18.79 35.86 -8.98
C LYS A 771 17.47 36.63 -8.79
N PHE A 772 16.54 36.03 -8.08
CA PHE A 772 15.35 36.77 -7.67
C PHE A 772 15.65 37.75 -6.57
N TYR A 773 14.98 38.91 -6.60
CA TYR A 773 14.98 39.82 -5.47
C TYR A 773 14.22 39.17 -4.31
N SER A 774 14.61 39.55 -3.08
CA SER A 774 13.98 38.97 -1.88
C SER A 774 13.43 40.05 -0.96
N LEU A 775 12.45 39.67 -0.17
CA LEU A 775 11.91 40.44 0.96
C LEU A 775 12.33 39.78 2.27
N SER A 776 12.54 40.58 3.30
CA SER A 776 12.72 40.07 4.66
C SER A 776 11.37 40.15 5.39
N VAL A 777 10.89 39.03 5.88
CA VAL A 777 9.61 38.99 6.60
C VAL A 777 9.86 38.63 8.05
N SER A 778 9.18 39.32 8.93
CA SER A 778 9.08 38.99 10.36
C SER A 778 7.62 38.94 10.75
N ALA A 779 7.19 37.77 11.21
CA ALA A 779 5.82 37.55 11.63
C ALA A 779 5.79 36.87 13.00
N ASP A 780 4.77 37.16 13.76
CA ASP A 780 4.39 36.45 14.98
C ASP A 780 2.84 36.36 15.03
N ASN A 781 2.29 35.93 16.15
CA ASN A 781 0.83 35.83 16.29
C ASN A 781 0.11 37.19 16.38
N SER A 782 0.87 38.29 16.42
CA SER A 782 0.30 39.65 16.59
C SER A 782 0.47 40.54 15.36
N ALA A 783 1.54 40.40 14.59
CA ALA A 783 1.85 41.28 13.46
C ALA A 783 2.70 40.58 12.40
N ILE A 784 2.56 41.02 11.16
CA ILE A 784 3.51 40.71 10.07
C ILE A 784 4.10 41.99 9.57
N SER A 785 5.40 42.04 9.47
CA SER A 785 6.17 43.13 8.83
C SER A 785 7.05 42.61 7.69
N VAL A 786 7.09 43.39 6.63
CA VAL A 786 7.84 43.07 5.41
C VAL A 786 8.82 44.19 5.16
N THR A 787 10.08 43.86 5.02
CA THR A 787 11.16 44.83 4.72
C THR A 787 11.66 44.61 3.30
N ASP A 788 11.62 45.67 2.50
CA ASP A 788 12.07 45.66 1.12
C ASP A 788 13.59 45.84 0.97
N ALA A 789 14.08 45.86 -0.27
CA ALA A 789 15.50 45.99 -0.56
C ALA A 789 16.05 47.38 -0.22
N LEU A 790 15.23 48.40 -0.04
CA LEU A 790 15.58 49.72 0.37
C LEU A 790 15.47 49.96 1.89
N ASN A 791 15.19 48.90 2.65
CA ASN A 791 14.94 48.89 4.09
C ASN A 791 13.66 49.65 4.51
N ASN A 792 12.68 49.81 3.61
CA ASN A 792 11.35 50.25 4.00
C ASN A 792 10.63 49.09 4.69
N ILE A 793 10.05 49.34 5.85
CA ILE A 793 9.26 48.36 6.58
C ILE A 793 7.79 48.64 6.29
N ARG A 794 7.05 47.62 5.86
CA ARG A 794 5.60 47.66 5.66
C ARG A 794 4.95 46.68 6.60
N THR A 795 3.76 47.02 7.10
CA THR A 795 3.02 46.17 8.02
C THR A 795 1.67 45.77 7.43
N VAL A 796 1.27 44.53 7.73
CA VAL A 796 -0.06 44.02 7.36
C VAL A 796 -1.13 44.76 8.14
N GLN A 797 -2.11 45.29 7.42
CA GLN A 797 -3.28 45.99 7.99
C GLN A 797 -4.28 44.98 8.53
N ARG A 798 -4.51 44.97 9.85
CA ARG A 798 -5.45 44.04 10.52
C ARG A 798 -6.90 44.50 10.38
N ILE A 799 -7.37 44.58 9.15
CA ILE A 799 -8.76 44.90 8.81
C ILE A 799 -9.44 43.62 8.38
N ASP A 800 -10.57 43.29 8.96
CA ASP A 800 -11.30 42.07 8.66
C ASP A 800 -11.58 41.95 7.16
N GLY A 801 -11.29 40.77 6.61
CA GLY A 801 -11.42 40.51 5.17
C GLY A 801 -10.26 41.04 4.31
N LEU A 802 -9.28 41.78 4.85
CA LEU A 802 -8.17 42.32 4.07
C LEU A 802 -6.80 41.71 4.43
N TYR A 803 -6.78 40.71 5.29
CA TYR A 803 -5.58 39.94 5.62
C TYR A 803 -5.90 38.47 5.80
N ASN A 804 -4.93 37.58 5.67
CA ASN A 804 -5.08 36.14 5.74
C ASN A 804 -6.12 35.61 4.73
N ASN A 805 -6.33 36.29 3.62
CA ASN A 805 -7.24 35.80 2.59
C ASN A 805 -6.61 34.58 1.90
N MET A 806 -7.14 33.40 2.24
CA MET A 806 -6.70 32.15 1.64
C MET A 806 -7.16 32.07 0.20
N CYS A 807 -6.25 31.62 -0.67
CA CYS A 807 -6.54 31.42 -2.07
C CYS A 807 -5.97 30.08 -2.56
N ARG A 808 -6.61 29.52 -3.56
CA ARG A 808 -6.10 28.33 -4.24
C ARG A 808 -6.18 28.52 -5.74
N GLU A 809 -5.05 28.38 -6.42
CA GLU A 809 -4.96 28.41 -7.88
C GLU A 809 -5.19 27.00 -8.42
N TYR A 810 -6.21 26.83 -9.24
CA TYR A 810 -6.59 25.52 -9.78
C TYR A 810 -6.08 25.33 -11.19
N LEU A 811 -5.37 24.22 -11.44
CA LEU A 811 -4.96 23.78 -12.75
C LEU A 811 -5.96 22.74 -13.28
N TYR A 812 -6.60 23.03 -14.40
CA TYR A 812 -7.53 22.11 -15.04
C TYR A 812 -6.97 21.61 -16.36
N SER A 813 -7.03 20.28 -16.55
CA SER A 813 -6.55 19.65 -17.80
C SER A 813 -7.45 19.92 -19.01
N ASN A 814 -8.61 20.52 -18.84
CA ASN A 814 -9.61 20.65 -19.88
C ASN A 814 -9.75 22.09 -20.36
N LYS A 815 -9.44 22.31 -21.64
CA LYS A 815 -9.58 23.61 -22.31
C LYS A 815 -11.02 24.01 -22.59
N ASP A 816 -11.97 23.10 -22.49
CA ASP A 816 -13.39 23.32 -22.74
C ASP A 816 -14.09 23.87 -21.51
N LYS A 817 -14.04 25.17 -21.36
CA LYS A 817 -14.62 25.93 -20.24
C LYS A 817 -16.12 25.72 -20.02
N GLU A 818 -16.83 25.13 -21.00
CA GLU A 818 -18.28 24.99 -20.97
C GLU A 818 -18.78 23.57 -20.66
N LYS A 819 -17.91 22.55 -20.62
CA LYS A 819 -18.36 21.16 -20.78
C LYS A 819 -18.15 20.22 -19.59
N ALA A 820 -17.92 20.58 -18.49
CA ALA A 820 -17.80 19.74 -17.28
C ALA A 820 -16.51 20.03 -16.51
N PRO A 821 -16.57 19.95 -15.20
CA PRO A 821 -15.37 20.07 -14.37
C PRO A 821 -14.35 19.01 -14.76
N ALA A 822 -13.08 19.33 -14.60
CA ALA A 822 -11.98 18.43 -14.92
C ALA A 822 -12.18 17.07 -14.25
N SER A 823 -11.83 16.00 -14.96
CA SER A 823 -11.91 14.65 -14.40
C SER A 823 -10.98 14.50 -13.19
N ASN A 824 -9.82 15.17 -13.19
CA ASN A 824 -8.83 15.12 -12.14
C ASN A 824 -8.46 16.50 -11.62
N LEU A 825 -8.28 16.58 -10.31
CA LEU A 825 -7.68 17.74 -9.65
C LEU A 825 -6.16 17.62 -9.79
N TYR A 826 -5.54 18.61 -10.41
CA TYR A 826 -4.09 18.69 -10.49
C TYR A 826 -3.54 19.56 -9.37
N SER A 827 -2.27 19.35 -9.03
CA SER A 827 -1.56 20.21 -8.10
C SER A 827 -1.73 21.68 -8.47
N SER A 828 -2.05 22.48 -7.49
CA SER A 828 -2.30 23.90 -7.63
C SER A 828 -1.52 24.66 -6.56
N SER A 829 -1.29 25.95 -6.81
CA SER A 829 -0.67 26.82 -5.84
C SER A 829 -1.67 27.20 -4.74
N HIS A 830 -1.18 27.31 -3.51
CA HIS A 830 -1.90 27.90 -2.38
C HIS A 830 -1.31 29.26 -2.08
N ALA A 831 -2.13 30.26 -1.92
CA ALA A 831 -1.68 31.61 -1.70
C ALA A 831 -2.44 32.28 -0.55
N VAL A 832 -1.83 33.34 -0.04
CA VAL A 832 -2.47 34.26 0.89
C VAL A 832 -2.31 35.70 0.42
N VAL A 833 -3.37 36.48 0.55
CA VAL A 833 -3.38 37.92 0.19
C VAL A 833 -3.48 38.76 1.44
N HIS A 834 -2.63 39.77 1.53
CA HIS A 834 -2.61 40.75 2.64
C HIS A 834 -2.57 42.18 2.13
N LEU A 835 -3.38 43.05 2.73
CA LEU A 835 -3.23 44.48 2.61
C LEU A 835 -2.03 44.98 3.46
N ILE A 836 -1.11 45.72 2.87
CA ILE A 836 0.01 46.39 3.55
C ILE A 836 -0.10 47.89 3.47
N ASP A 837 0.51 48.60 4.44
CA ASP A 837 0.40 50.05 4.61
C ASP A 837 1.13 50.89 3.53
N GLY A 838 1.80 50.26 2.58
CA GLY A 838 2.43 50.94 1.48
C GLY A 838 3.25 50.04 0.57
N PRO A 839 3.76 50.56 -0.52
CA PRO A 839 4.44 49.80 -1.57
C PRO A 839 5.85 49.35 -1.16
N LEU A 840 6.35 48.30 -1.84
CA LEU A 840 7.65 47.69 -1.69
C LEU A 840 8.52 48.01 -2.92
N PHE A 841 9.83 48.28 -2.71
CA PHE A 841 10.75 48.60 -3.77
C PHE A 841 12.01 47.71 -3.76
N TYR A 842 12.38 47.21 -4.94
CA TYR A 842 13.57 46.36 -5.10
C TYR A 842 14.85 47.11 -5.42
N ASP A 843 14.75 48.41 -5.88
CA ASP A 843 15.91 49.23 -6.27
C ASP A 843 15.55 50.69 -6.22
N ALA A 844 16.54 51.56 -5.87
CA ALA A 844 16.35 52.99 -5.78
C ALA A 844 15.96 53.66 -7.10
N SER A 845 16.28 53.02 -8.24
CA SER A 845 15.87 53.52 -9.55
C SER A 845 14.38 53.55 -9.78
N GLN A 846 13.62 52.71 -9.01
CA GLN A 846 12.17 52.73 -9.05
C GLN A 846 11.56 54.04 -8.52
N LEU A 847 12.25 54.72 -7.61
CA LEU A 847 11.80 55.96 -7.02
C LEU A 847 12.11 57.18 -7.89
N THR A 848 12.79 56.96 -9.03
CA THR A 848 13.04 58.03 -9.99
C THR A 848 11.78 58.29 -10.79
N PRO A 849 11.23 59.51 -10.74
CA PRO A 849 10.08 59.85 -11.59
C PRO A 849 10.37 59.63 -13.07
N MET A 850 9.40 59.11 -13.79
CA MET A 850 9.43 58.91 -15.22
C MET A 850 8.39 59.82 -15.85
N ASP A 851 8.80 60.71 -16.74
CA ASP A 851 7.88 61.50 -17.50
C ASP A 851 7.36 60.64 -18.70
N TRP A 852 6.12 60.22 -18.58
CA TRP A 852 5.43 59.47 -19.63
C TRP A 852 4.48 60.32 -20.47
N THR A 853 4.50 61.64 -20.24
CA THR A 853 3.71 62.57 -21.06
C THR A 853 4.16 62.51 -22.51
N PRO A 854 3.25 62.28 -23.46
CA PRO A 854 3.63 62.28 -24.86
C PRO A 854 4.21 63.65 -25.28
N GLN A 855 5.42 63.65 -25.80
CA GLN A 855 6.08 64.87 -26.28
C GLN A 855 5.93 64.96 -27.77
N MET A 856 5.22 66.01 -28.28
CA MET A 856 5.23 66.38 -29.70
C MET A 856 6.63 66.88 -30.08
N THR A 857 7.47 65.94 -30.52
CA THR A 857 8.65 66.34 -31.27
C THR A 857 8.19 66.77 -32.61
N LEU A 858 8.12 68.06 -32.89
CA LEU A 858 7.96 68.60 -34.23
C LEU A 858 9.09 67.99 -35.08
N ILE A 859 8.78 67.04 -35.91
CA ILE A 859 9.67 66.59 -36.96
C ILE A 859 9.67 67.76 -37.94
N ASP A 860 10.75 68.59 -37.91
CA ASP A 860 11.03 69.54 -38.99
C ASP A 860 11.06 68.74 -40.30
N LYS A 861 10.02 68.84 -41.03
CA LYS A 861 10.00 68.43 -42.43
C LYS A 861 11.00 69.38 -43.14
N GLU A 862 12.29 69.01 -43.11
CA GLU A 862 13.19 69.48 -44.15
C GLU A 862 12.67 68.86 -45.48
N GLU A 863 12.32 69.78 -46.35
CA GLU A 863 11.92 69.54 -47.71
C GLU A 863 12.93 68.60 -48.44
N LYS A 864 12.39 67.57 -49.06
CA LYS A 864 12.87 67.11 -50.34
C LYS A 864 11.69 66.60 -51.16
#